data_2abf82427a28c4b2e7d607b929ecf788
#
_entry.id   2abf82427a28c4b2e7d607b929ecf788
#
_cell.length_a   1.000
_cell.length_b   1.000
_cell.length_c   1.000
_cell.angle_alpha   90.00
_cell.angle_beta   90.00
_cell.angle_gamma   90.00
#
_symmetry.space_group_name_H-M   'P 1'
#
loop_
_entity.id
_entity.type
_entity.pdbx_description
1 polymer ?
#
loop_
_entity_poly.entity_id
_entity_poly.type
_entity_poly.pdbx_seq_one_letter_code
_entity_poly.pdbx_strand_id
1 'polypeptide(L)'
;MVNGLRRFALGMMIACISMEGLHVSAQDEAPKPPDNRKDGYRQFFKQPQNIFDYWEAITFEIEVGKYDFAARYLHDLTEKKYADAELSSLVDKVTLNAIFKLRLVPVWSKDKILNDQAKKEADDLIQMAGAASLKKLQDPERIAKLIQQLQGNPEERAFAFKELYRSGAYSVPFLIADLAKQTIIEKTYILDALKRLGSEVEAPMIAALEGMPVSAQVDLIDVLVARGAIQAVPELWFVSSDPRRSEGLKNKAKLAISKLTNLELGALPEARKELLLLAENYYKGKVHFPDPARVQIWRWDGMMVASGWPELPTVDVKKANSYYAARYSSMALILNPTDKDTQILQLLNTLHGHLEKTDVRLPLIRSNPDLHILLNTVDADLLLAVLDRALREKQTGVVLAVTRALGDMAELRAAMPKGNRVAPLTQALNYGDRRVEMAAALALLNIPNSQISKASAEVVEVLARALRAEPMVMNKPRVLVAVGNEDWRHKVVGVMRDAGADPILTANGMETIRRLEKAADIDAVFIESTLPDPGIHYLLASIKAESYAARVPIFLAAVPEGGLAKDLVDRYRKASGRLKQIDEIVAAYKKDLEAIEINQRDTVKKINERFERELKEVRKKRNESDVEATEKQLAETLSVINDGHLQEIKDLNFKYKGIQKTLIDEKDLRKIIAAVGDEYEVEVGKRVEALKKHFKKQDNIRVVSTGHFSDSKAIQRDIQLVFAEMGAPALTEEERKNYAEAAVFWLAKIAKGELPGYDARPATVALLSALTPGRLSDQGMIYLAEALGNLALGRVQPELAAIVMDGKRIPPVRIAAVQALIKHIQRNGTLMSLEEVTLLERSCMQPAGEPELVFFFSSLVGALKPGPVTTGKRLLDFPGPVPGFAPPMPKPKDEVKPKPPAKVEEKNNDK
;
A
#
# COMPACT_ATOMS: atom_id res chain seq x y z
N MET A 1 -24.13 -9.57 35.76
CA MET A 1 -23.92 -8.87 37.02
C MET A 1 -23.01 -7.70 36.71
N VAL A 2 -23.59 -6.62 36.53
CA VAL A 2 -23.77 -5.45 37.39
C VAL A 2 -22.60 -4.48 37.31
N ASN A 3 -22.83 -3.41 36.55
CA ASN A 3 -22.61 -1.97 36.83
C ASN A 3 -21.26 -1.47 37.38
N GLY A 4 -20.76 -0.44 36.72
CA GLY A 4 -19.84 0.53 37.29
C GLY A 4 -19.42 1.67 36.38
N LEU A 5 -20.38 2.51 35.92
CA LEU A 5 -20.09 3.88 35.48
C LEU A 5 -19.50 4.68 36.64
N ARG A 6 -18.35 5.31 36.46
CA ARG A 6 -17.97 6.48 37.24
C ARG A 6 -17.47 7.60 36.35
N ARG A 7 -18.36 8.60 36.24
CA ARG A 7 -18.06 9.96 35.82
C ARG A 7 -17.19 10.61 36.90
N PHE A 8 -16.05 11.20 36.50
CA PHE A 8 -15.38 12.20 37.33
C PHE A 8 -15.56 13.57 36.68
N ALA A 9 -16.39 14.36 37.34
CA ALA A 9 -16.47 15.79 37.12
C ALA A 9 -15.29 16.44 37.81
N LEU A 10 -14.52 17.24 37.07
CA LEU A 10 -13.44 18.07 37.61
C LEU A 10 -14.06 19.40 38.01
N GLY A 11 -14.16 19.64 39.32
CA GLY A 11 -14.57 20.90 39.94
C GLY A 11 -13.47 21.95 39.81
N MET A 12 -13.84 23.06 39.21
CA MET A 12 -13.07 24.31 39.16
C MET A 12 -13.08 24.94 40.57
N MET A 13 -11.91 25.02 41.20
CA MET A 13 -11.74 25.84 42.41
C MET A 13 -10.98 27.10 42.05
N ILE A 14 -11.72 28.20 41.95
CA ILE A 14 -11.19 29.56 41.86
C ILE A 14 -10.83 30.00 43.28
N ALA A 15 -9.54 30.20 43.55
CA ALA A 15 -9.08 30.89 44.75
C ALA A 15 -8.80 32.35 44.37
N CYS A 16 -9.70 33.25 44.82
CA CYS A 16 -9.44 34.66 44.89
C CYS A 16 -8.44 34.91 46.00
N ILE A 17 -7.27 35.41 45.67
CA ILE A 17 -6.39 36.09 46.62
C ILE A 17 -6.44 37.58 46.26
N SER A 18 -7.11 38.34 47.16
CA SER A 18 -7.06 39.76 47.26
C SER A 18 -5.68 40.18 47.81
N MET A 19 -4.94 40.97 47.04
CA MET A 19 -3.82 41.76 47.60
C MET A 19 -4.19 43.24 47.46
N GLU A 20 -4.35 43.85 48.64
CA GLU A 20 -4.46 45.30 48.81
C GLU A 20 -3.14 45.96 48.49
N GLY A 21 -3.27 47.07 47.80
CA GLY A 21 -2.61 48.33 47.79
C GLY A 21 -1.13 48.47 48.13
N LEU A 22 -0.39 48.86 47.07
CA LEU A 22 0.72 49.82 47.19
C LEU A 22 0.60 50.80 46.04
N HIS A 23 0.10 52.00 46.39
CA HIS A 23 0.21 53.21 45.56
C HIS A 23 1.68 53.60 45.51
N VAL A 24 2.33 53.48 44.37
CA VAL A 24 3.51 54.21 43.98
C VAL A 24 3.10 55.15 42.85
N SER A 25 2.97 56.41 43.20
CA SER A 25 2.81 57.52 42.25
C SER A 25 4.18 57.75 41.60
N ALA A 26 4.27 57.46 40.32
CA ALA A 26 5.24 57.99 39.41
C ALA A 26 4.54 58.31 38.10
N GLN A 27 4.21 59.59 37.94
CA GLN A 27 3.89 60.15 36.64
C GLN A 27 5.20 60.22 35.84
N ASP A 28 5.44 59.25 35.00
CA ASP A 28 6.24 59.38 33.80
C ASP A 28 5.30 59.17 32.63
N GLU A 29 5.04 60.21 31.85
CA GLU A 29 4.32 60.17 30.59
C GLU A 29 5.02 59.18 29.68
N ALA A 30 4.37 58.02 29.46
CA ALA A 30 4.79 57.10 28.44
C ALA A 30 4.87 57.79 27.08
N PRO A 31 5.94 57.68 26.30
CA PRO A 31 6.03 58.26 24.97
C PRO A 31 4.85 57.78 24.14
N LYS A 32 4.08 58.72 23.56
CA LYS A 32 3.02 58.44 22.61
C LYS A 32 3.60 57.54 21.50
N PRO A 33 2.96 56.39 21.21
CA PRO A 33 3.42 55.54 20.14
C PRO A 33 3.41 56.33 18.82
N PRO A 34 4.40 56.12 17.92
CA PRO A 34 4.42 56.78 16.63
C PRO A 34 3.14 56.40 15.86
N ASP A 35 2.45 57.42 15.37
CA ASP A 35 1.22 57.32 14.59
C ASP A 35 1.52 56.69 13.21
N ASN A 36 1.65 55.38 13.19
CA ASN A 36 1.92 54.59 11.99
C ASN A 36 0.69 53.71 11.64
N ARG A 37 -0.39 54.41 11.22
CA ARG A 37 -1.67 53.78 10.83
C ARG A 37 -1.59 52.83 9.64
N LYS A 38 -0.42 52.63 9.02
CA LYS A 38 -0.21 51.71 7.93
C LYS A 38 0.20 50.31 8.38
N ASP A 39 0.78 50.16 9.59
CA ASP A 39 1.25 48.89 10.15
C ASP A 39 0.52 48.56 11.46
N GLY A 40 -0.78 48.47 11.41
CA GLY A 40 -1.67 48.28 12.58
C GLY A 40 -1.42 47.06 13.47
N TYR A 41 -0.51 46.18 13.09
CA TYR A 41 -0.14 44.98 13.88
C TYR A 41 0.97 45.28 14.92
N ARG A 42 1.66 46.43 14.80
CA ARG A 42 2.72 46.84 15.74
C ARG A 42 2.15 47.56 16.97
N GLN A 43 1.15 46.97 17.62
CA GLN A 43 0.55 47.57 18.83
C GLN A 43 1.27 47.20 20.12
N PHE A 44 2.23 46.28 20.08
CA PHE A 44 3.10 45.99 21.21
C PHE A 44 4.03 47.19 21.45
N PHE A 45 4.09 47.70 22.66
CA PHE A 45 4.77 48.96 23.00
C PHE A 45 6.28 49.01 22.72
N LYS A 46 6.91 47.84 22.64
CA LYS A 46 8.33 47.68 22.33
C LYS A 46 8.45 46.97 20.97
N GLN A 47 9.19 47.60 20.03
CA GLN A 47 9.52 46.93 18.79
C GLN A 47 10.41 45.71 19.10
N PRO A 48 10.02 44.50 18.72
CA PRO A 48 10.81 43.30 19.00
C PRO A 48 12.17 43.38 18.30
N GLN A 49 13.25 43.21 19.08
CA GLN A 49 14.63 43.25 18.58
C GLN A 49 15.27 41.86 18.46
N ASN A 50 14.86 40.96 19.35
CA ASN A 50 15.42 39.64 19.49
C ASN A 50 14.31 38.57 19.64
N ILE A 51 14.68 37.31 19.67
CA ILE A 51 13.74 36.19 19.75
C ILE A 51 12.84 36.22 20.99
N PHE A 52 13.34 36.78 22.11
CA PHE A 52 12.57 36.89 23.35
C PHE A 52 11.51 37.98 23.25
N ASP A 53 11.86 39.11 22.65
CA ASP A 53 10.91 40.22 22.45
C ASP A 53 9.77 39.78 21.50
N TYR A 54 10.08 39.02 20.42
CA TYR A 54 9.05 38.43 19.53
C TYR A 54 8.16 37.45 20.26
N TRP A 55 8.74 36.56 21.09
CA TRP A 55 7.97 35.62 21.88
C TRP A 55 7.03 36.34 22.88
N GLU A 56 7.51 37.40 23.54
CA GLU A 56 6.73 38.21 24.43
C GLU A 56 5.57 38.91 23.70
N ALA A 57 5.82 39.44 22.50
CA ALA A 57 4.79 40.06 21.66
C ALA A 57 3.73 39.04 21.24
N ILE A 58 4.12 37.85 20.77
CA ILE A 58 3.20 36.77 20.37
C ILE A 58 2.30 36.37 21.53
N THR A 59 2.89 36.10 22.69
CA THR A 59 2.14 35.64 23.87
C THR A 59 1.22 36.73 24.40
N PHE A 60 1.65 37.99 24.45
CA PHE A 60 0.81 39.12 24.83
C PHE A 60 -0.40 39.27 23.91
N GLU A 61 -0.21 39.22 22.58
CA GLU A 61 -1.32 39.39 21.63
C GLU A 61 -2.31 38.19 21.68
N ILE A 62 -1.81 36.98 21.98
CA ILE A 62 -2.67 35.82 22.24
C ILE A 62 -3.51 36.03 23.52
N GLU A 63 -2.90 36.51 24.61
CA GLU A 63 -3.58 36.76 25.89
C GLU A 63 -4.67 37.85 25.77
N VAL A 64 -4.38 38.89 24.96
CA VAL A 64 -5.33 39.99 24.69
C VAL A 64 -6.39 39.58 23.66
N GLY A 65 -6.28 38.41 23.03
CA GLY A 65 -7.21 37.90 22.02
C GLY A 65 -7.06 38.49 20.62
N LYS A 66 -5.93 39.15 20.35
CA LYS A 66 -5.62 39.79 19.05
C LYS A 66 -4.80 38.80 18.17
N TYR A 67 -5.40 37.72 17.79
CA TYR A 67 -4.71 36.61 17.08
C TYR A 67 -4.09 37.03 15.74
N ASP A 68 -4.72 38.01 15.00
CA ASP A 68 -4.16 38.50 13.73
C ASP A 68 -2.79 39.17 13.91
N PHE A 69 -2.60 39.89 15.03
CA PHE A 69 -1.32 40.53 15.36
C PHE A 69 -0.31 39.46 15.83
N ALA A 70 -0.74 38.50 16.65
CA ALA A 70 0.11 37.41 17.07
C ALA A 70 0.62 36.59 15.86
N ALA A 71 -0.23 36.34 14.84
CA ALA A 71 0.16 35.66 13.60
C ALA A 71 1.25 36.41 12.83
N ARG A 72 1.18 37.73 12.76
CA ARG A 72 2.20 38.58 12.09
C ARG A 72 3.53 38.59 12.84
N TYR A 73 3.52 38.69 14.17
CA TYR A 73 4.74 38.56 14.98
C TYR A 73 5.35 37.14 14.88
N LEU A 74 4.51 36.13 14.76
CA LEU A 74 4.98 34.75 14.54
C LEU A 74 5.66 34.62 13.18
N HIS A 75 5.07 35.19 12.13
CA HIS A 75 5.68 35.29 10.80
C HIS A 75 7.03 35.99 10.83
N ASP A 76 7.11 37.21 11.42
CA ASP A 76 8.35 37.95 11.53
C ASP A 76 9.44 37.17 12.30
N LEU A 77 9.04 36.40 13.33
CA LEU A 77 9.94 35.53 14.09
C LEU A 77 10.48 34.40 13.24
N THR A 78 9.61 33.72 12.49
CA THR A 78 10.02 32.55 11.69
C THR A 78 10.84 32.94 10.46
N GLU A 79 10.58 34.11 9.87
CA GLU A 79 11.33 34.64 8.72
C GLU A 79 12.79 34.99 9.06
N LYS A 80 13.08 35.41 10.29
CA LYS A 80 14.41 35.85 10.74
C LYS A 80 15.48 34.76 10.89
N LYS A 81 15.15 33.50 10.73
CA LYS A 81 16.09 32.37 10.81
C LYS A 81 17.12 32.48 11.94
N TYR A 82 16.67 32.40 13.17
CA TYR A 82 17.53 32.39 14.35
C TYR A 82 18.47 31.17 14.41
N ALA A 83 19.67 31.37 14.98
CA ALA A 83 20.61 30.29 15.21
C ALA A 83 20.10 29.29 16.27
N ASP A 84 20.57 28.05 16.20
CA ASP A 84 20.20 26.99 17.19
C ASP A 84 20.45 27.42 18.64
N ALA A 85 21.50 28.21 18.88
CA ALA A 85 21.84 28.74 20.21
C ALA A 85 20.76 29.69 20.75
N GLU A 86 20.18 30.55 19.92
CA GLU A 86 19.13 31.50 20.29
C GLU A 86 17.80 30.78 20.53
N LEU A 87 17.45 29.83 19.63
CA LEU A 87 16.26 28.97 19.78
C LEU A 87 16.34 28.11 21.05
N SER A 88 17.48 27.49 21.33
CA SER A 88 17.65 26.73 22.57
C SER A 88 17.60 27.62 23.83
N SER A 89 18.10 28.85 23.76
CA SER A 89 18.00 29.82 24.84
C SER A 89 16.57 30.28 25.10
N LEU A 90 15.77 30.41 24.05
CA LEU A 90 14.31 30.63 24.16
C LEU A 90 13.65 29.48 24.91
N VAL A 91 13.94 28.23 24.53
CA VAL A 91 13.39 27.02 25.20
C VAL A 91 13.79 26.98 26.67
N ASP A 92 15.02 27.37 27.01
CA ASP A 92 15.49 27.38 28.41
C ASP A 92 14.72 28.42 29.27
N LYS A 93 14.33 29.55 28.68
CA LYS A 93 13.61 30.64 29.39
C LYS A 93 12.11 30.36 29.50
N VAL A 94 11.47 29.92 28.40
CA VAL A 94 10.01 29.85 28.34
C VAL A 94 9.43 28.44 28.41
N THR A 95 10.25 27.42 28.33
CA THR A 95 9.96 25.97 28.22
C THR A 95 9.35 25.56 26.86
N LEU A 96 9.66 24.35 26.41
CA LEU A 96 9.10 23.82 25.16
C LEU A 96 7.57 23.68 25.23
N ASN A 97 7.02 23.37 26.41
CA ASN A 97 5.57 23.29 26.62
C ASN A 97 4.86 24.63 26.35
N ALA A 98 5.49 25.77 26.65
CA ALA A 98 4.92 27.06 26.34
C ALA A 98 4.84 27.26 24.83
N ILE A 99 5.86 26.84 24.09
CA ILE A 99 5.89 26.92 22.62
C ILE A 99 4.84 25.96 22.00
N PHE A 100 4.66 24.76 22.55
CA PHE A 100 3.60 23.83 22.12
C PHE A 100 2.17 24.37 22.27
N LYS A 101 1.94 25.30 23.21
CA LYS A 101 0.63 25.96 23.36
C LYS A 101 0.18 26.74 22.14
N LEU A 102 1.08 27.13 21.24
CA LEU A 102 0.73 27.78 19.97
C LEU A 102 -0.21 26.92 19.11
N ARG A 103 -0.13 25.60 19.22
CA ARG A 103 -1.07 24.65 18.56
C ARG A 103 -2.49 24.72 19.11
N LEU A 104 -2.65 25.20 20.33
CA LEU A 104 -3.96 25.31 20.98
C LEU A 104 -4.75 26.56 20.55
N VAL A 105 -4.12 27.47 19.79
CA VAL A 105 -4.81 28.65 19.24
C VAL A 105 -5.78 28.16 18.15
N PRO A 106 -7.10 28.27 18.33
CA PRO A 106 -8.07 27.63 17.44
C PRO A 106 -8.13 28.31 16.06
N VAL A 107 -8.03 29.63 16.04
CA VAL A 107 -8.06 30.46 14.83
C VAL A 107 -7.11 31.64 15.02
N TRP A 108 -6.08 31.70 14.15
CA TRP A 108 -5.09 32.77 14.16
C TRP A 108 -5.58 34.04 13.43
N SER A 109 -6.39 33.88 12.38
CA SER A 109 -6.96 34.99 11.62
C SER A 109 -8.28 34.60 10.98
N LYS A 110 -9.13 35.64 10.71
CA LYS A 110 -10.34 35.48 9.89
C LYS A 110 -9.99 35.24 8.41
N ASP A 111 -8.84 35.73 7.96
CA ASP A 111 -8.31 35.42 6.64
C ASP A 111 -7.77 33.97 6.62
N LYS A 112 -8.30 33.16 5.71
CA LYS A 112 -7.95 31.74 5.60
C LYS A 112 -6.48 31.51 5.26
N ILE A 113 -5.91 32.34 4.39
CA ILE A 113 -4.51 32.22 3.95
C ILE A 113 -3.58 32.52 5.11
N LEU A 114 -3.80 33.63 5.82
CA LEU A 114 -3.00 34.01 6.97
C LEU A 114 -3.17 33.02 8.14
N ASN A 115 -4.37 32.45 8.34
CA ASN A 115 -4.61 31.44 9.35
C ASN A 115 -3.86 30.14 9.07
N ASP A 116 -3.89 29.64 7.83
CA ASP A 116 -3.20 28.40 7.45
C ASP A 116 -1.68 28.59 7.46
N GLN A 117 -1.20 29.76 7.09
CA GLN A 117 0.21 30.16 7.18
C GLN A 117 0.68 30.19 8.64
N ALA A 118 -0.03 30.88 9.55
CA ALA A 118 0.34 30.96 10.96
C ALA A 118 0.32 29.61 11.67
N LYS A 119 -0.60 28.70 11.33
CA LYS A 119 -0.58 27.31 11.82
C LYS A 119 0.69 26.58 11.41
N LYS A 120 1.08 26.71 10.15
CA LYS A 120 2.31 26.10 9.64
C LYS A 120 3.55 26.69 10.33
N GLU A 121 3.61 27.99 10.45
CA GLU A 121 4.72 28.69 11.11
C GLU A 121 4.83 28.36 12.61
N ALA A 122 3.70 28.15 13.28
CA ALA A 122 3.69 27.66 14.67
C ALA A 122 4.28 26.25 14.75
N ASP A 123 3.92 25.35 13.83
CA ASP A 123 4.50 24.00 13.75
C ASP A 123 5.99 24.03 13.41
N ASP A 124 6.40 24.90 12.48
CA ASP A 124 7.80 25.10 12.08
C ASP A 124 8.63 25.61 13.27
N LEU A 125 8.13 26.59 14.02
CA LEU A 125 8.81 27.11 15.23
C LEU A 125 8.94 26.01 16.30
N ILE A 126 7.90 25.22 16.53
CA ILE A 126 7.94 24.09 17.47
C ILE A 126 9.01 23.07 17.05
N GLN A 127 9.09 22.75 15.77
CA GLN A 127 10.08 21.81 15.24
C GLN A 127 11.50 22.38 15.36
N MET A 128 11.73 23.63 14.97
CA MET A 128 13.05 24.28 15.05
C MET A 128 13.52 24.41 16.51
N ALA A 129 12.66 24.90 17.40
CA ALA A 129 12.98 25.04 18.82
C ALA A 129 13.24 23.68 19.49
N GLY A 130 12.45 22.65 19.13
CA GLY A 130 12.64 21.30 19.60
C GLY A 130 13.96 20.69 19.13
N ALA A 131 14.29 20.85 17.83
CA ALA A 131 15.54 20.37 17.25
C ALA A 131 16.77 21.06 17.87
N ALA A 132 16.72 22.39 18.02
CA ALA A 132 17.81 23.17 18.64
C ALA A 132 18.02 22.78 20.11
N SER A 133 16.94 22.60 20.86
CA SER A 133 17.01 22.14 22.25
C SER A 133 17.58 20.73 22.34
N LEU A 134 17.13 19.81 21.48
CA LEU A 134 17.65 18.43 21.44
C LEU A 134 19.14 18.40 21.11
N LYS A 135 19.58 19.17 20.11
CA LYS A 135 20.99 19.30 19.73
C LYS A 135 21.85 19.79 20.90
N LYS A 136 21.39 20.77 21.66
CA LYS A 136 22.06 21.25 22.89
C LYS A 136 22.11 20.18 23.96
N LEU A 137 21.00 19.44 24.18
CA LEU A 137 20.94 18.37 25.20
C LEU A 137 21.83 17.17 24.84
N GLN A 138 22.07 16.96 23.54
CA GLN A 138 22.90 15.87 23.01
C GLN A 138 24.37 16.27 22.82
N ASP A 139 24.75 17.54 23.04
CA ASP A 139 26.09 18.05 22.79
C ASP A 139 27.12 17.32 23.63
N PRO A 140 28.08 16.57 23.00
CA PRO A 140 29.08 15.78 23.70
C PRO A 140 29.99 16.61 24.58
N GLU A 141 30.41 17.79 24.12
CA GLU A 141 31.32 18.66 24.86
C GLU A 141 30.67 19.22 26.14
N ARG A 142 29.40 19.62 26.00
CA ARG A 142 28.60 20.08 27.14
C ARG A 142 28.42 18.95 28.16
N ILE A 143 28.05 17.74 27.72
CA ILE A 143 27.86 16.59 28.61
C ILE A 143 29.18 16.23 29.32
N ALA A 144 30.33 16.20 28.60
CA ALA A 144 31.61 15.93 29.19
C ALA A 144 31.99 16.94 30.27
N LYS A 145 31.77 18.23 30.08
CA LYS A 145 31.96 19.29 31.10
C LYS A 145 31.07 19.07 32.31
N LEU A 146 29.82 18.72 32.14
CA LEU A 146 28.88 18.42 33.23
C LEU A 146 29.32 17.20 34.02
N ILE A 147 29.86 16.15 33.38
CA ILE A 147 30.40 14.99 34.07
C ILE A 147 31.62 15.36 34.94
N GLN A 148 32.50 16.24 34.44
CA GLN A 148 33.61 16.76 35.25
C GLN A 148 33.13 17.57 36.47
N GLN A 149 32.09 18.40 36.28
CA GLN A 149 31.49 19.20 37.36
C GLN A 149 30.81 18.36 38.43
N LEU A 150 30.44 17.08 38.14
CA LEU A 150 29.94 16.16 39.20
C LEU A 150 30.98 15.89 40.29
N GLN A 151 32.27 16.06 40.00
CA GLN A 151 33.38 15.89 40.92
C GLN A 151 33.76 17.20 41.63
N GLY A 152 33.19 18.33 41.28
CA GLY A 152 33.44 19.65 41.79
C GLY A 152 32.84 19.90 43.19
N ASN A 153 32.72 21.15 43.58
CA ASN A 153 32.07 21.57 44.80
C ASN A 153 30.55 21.24 44.83
N PRO A 154 29.88 21.31 45.97
CA PRO A 154 28.45 20.94 46.09
C PRO A 154 27.53 21.74 45.15
N GLU A 155 27.84 23.01 44.86
CA GLU A 155 27.04 23.85 43.98
C GLU A 155 27.22 23.43 42.52
N GLU A 156 28.45 23.24 42.07
CA GLU A 156 28.79 22.72 40.74
C GLU A 156 28.17 21.34 40.52
N ARG A 157 28.21 20.46 41.49
CA ARG A 157 27.59 19.15 41.44
C ARG A 157 26.09 19.20 41.32
N ALA A 158 25.44 20.06 42.09
CA ALA A 158 23.99 20.26 42.02
C ALA A 158 23.56 20.81 40.63
N PHE A 159 24.32 21.75 40.10
CA PHE A 159 24.11 22.30 38.76
C PHE A 159 24.28 21.21 37.67
N ALA A 160 25.41 20.50 37.72
CA ALA A 160 25.69 19.42 36.75
C ALA A 160 24.64 18.33 36.78
N PHE A 161 24.19 17.92 37.97
CA PHE A 161 23.11 16.94 38.11
C PHE A 161 21.81 17.42 37.46
N LYS A 162 21.40 18.65 37.69
CA LYS A 162 20.18 19.27 37.11
C LYS A 162 20.24 19.28 35.60
N GLU A 163 21.38 19.64 35.03
CA GLU A 163 21.58 19.72 33.59
C GLU A 163 21.70 18.34 32.92
N LEU A 164 22.34 17.36 33.59
CA LEU A 164 22.35 15.96 33.15
C LEU A 164 20.97 15.32 33.24
N TYR A 165 20.17 15.68 34.26
CA TYR A 165 18.77 15.27 34.36
C TYR A 165 17.95 15.76 33.14
N ARG A 166 18.18 17.01 32.69
CA ARG A 166 17.55 17.55 31.47
C ARG A 166 18.04 16.85 30.19
N SER A 167 19.29 16.45 30.13
CA SER A 167 19.83 15.67 28.99
C SER A 167 19.28 14.22 28.96
N GLY A 168 18.80 13.71 30.10
CA GLY A 168 18.12 12.42 30.20
C GLY A 168 18.97 11.28 29.66
N ALA A 169 18.33 10.42 28.86
CA ALA A 169 18.94 9.22 28.28
C ALA A 169 20.21 9.51 27.45
N TYR A 170 20.31 10.70 26.82
CA TYR A 170 21.49 11.05 26.01
C TYR A 170 22.77 11.30 26.79
N SER A 171 22.68 11.57 28.09
CA SER A 171 23.86 11.69 28.97
C SER A 171 24.46 10.33 29.31
N VAL A 172 23.68 9.25 29.28
CA VAL A 172 24.07 7.92 29.74
C VAL A 172 25.26 7.32 29.00
N PRO A 173 25.36 7.36 27.66
CA PRO A 173 26.52 6.85 26.93
C PRO A 173 27.86 7.43 27.45
N PHE A 174 27.86 8.73 27.71
CA PHE A 174 29.06 9.45 28.23
C PHE A 174 29.34 9.13 29.68
N LEU A 175 28.32 9.09 30.55
CA LEU A 175 28.47 8.66 31.96
C LEU A 175 29.01 7.24 32.06
N ILE A 176 28.53 6.33 31.21
CA ILE A 176 28.97 4.94 31.16
C ILE A 176 30.40 4.83 30.62
N ALA A 177 30.73 5.55 29.55
CA ALA A 177 32.09 5.57 29.00
C ALA A 177 33.09 6.10 30.02
N ASP A 178 32.69 7.08 30.82
CA ASP A 178 33.54 7.61 31.86
C ASP A 178 33.63 6.68 33.08
N LEU A 179 32.52 6.05 33.51
CA LEU A 179 32.47 5.03 34.54
C LEU A 179 33.50 3.90 34.33
N ALA A 180 33.74 3.53 33.07
CA ALA A 180 34.68 2.48 32.68
C ALA A 180 36.16 2.88 32.89
N LYS A 181 36.46 4.20 32.98
CA LYS A 181 37.82 4.76 33.03
C LYS A 181 38.24 5.28 34.42
N GLN A 182 37.26 5.56 35.28
CA GLN A 182 37.48 6.32 36.53
C GLN A 182 38.00 5.51 37.72
N THR A 183 38.61 6.19 38.68
CA THR A 183 38.96 5.63 39.98
C THR A 183 37.73 5.35 40.87
N ILE A 184 37.90 4.62 41.97
CA ILE A 184 36.80 4.23 42.89
C ILE A 184 36.05 5.45 43.44
N ILE A 185 36.73 6.56 43.75
CA ILE A 185 36.12 7.75 44.35
C ILE A 185 35.27 8.48 43.29
N GLU A 186 35.82 8.65 42.12
CA GLU A 186 35.16 9.34 40.98
C GLU A 186 33.93 8.57 40.47
N LYS A 187 33.98 7.25 40.46
CA LYS A 187 32.84 6.37 40.12
C LYS A 187 31.63 6.62 41.03
N THR A 188 31.83 6.95 42.31
CA THR A 188 30.73 7.13 43.26
C THR A 188 29.78 8.26 42.81
N TYR A 189 30.30 9.36 42.30
CA TYR A 189 29.46 10.46 41.83
C TYR A 189 28.67 10.13 40.55
N ILE A 190 29.30 9.37 39.64
CA ILE A 190 28.63 8.90 38.41
C ILE A 190 27.54 7.90 38.79
N LEU A 191 27.79 6.96 39.67
CA LEU A 191 26.82 5.96 40.13
C LEU A 191 25.65 6.61 40.87
N ASP A 192 25.92 7.65 41.73
CA ASP A 192 24.86 8.41 42.38
C ASP A 192 24.00 9.17 41.38
N ALA A 193 24.62 9.80 40.38
CA ALA A 193 23.88 10.47 39.30
C ALA A 193 22.99 9.47 38.55
N LEU A 194 23.52 8.32 38.09
CA LEU A 194 22.76 7.29 37.38
C LEU A 194 21.60 6.72 38.22
N LYS A 195 21.73 6.62 39.54
CA LYS A 195 20.64 6.21 40.45
C LYS A 195 19.49 7.21 40.52
N ARG A 196 19.79 8.50 40.37
CA ARG A 196 18.84 9.61 40.62
C ARG A 196 18.24 10.22 39.35
N LEU A 197 18.83 10.00 38.16
CA LEU A 197 18.28 10.47 36.87
C LEU A 197 16.91 9.85 36.61
N GLY A 198 16.12 10.43 35.67
CA GLY A 198 14.78 9.97 35.30
C GLY A 198 14.70 8.51 34.83
N SER A 199 13.51 7.97 34.63
CA SER A 199 13.32 6.56 34.20
C SER A 199 13.82 6.30 32.77
N GLU A 200 13.87 7.31 31.93
CA GLU A 200 14.35 7.23 30.53
C GLU A 200 15.81 6.79 30.38
N VAL A 201 16.61 6.88 31.45
CA VAL A 201 18.01 6.45 31.42
C VAL A 201 18.19 4.93 31.59
N GLU A 202 17.15 4.20 31.94
CA GLU A 202 17.22 2.74 32.12
C GLU A 202 17.53 2.02 30.79
N ALA A 203 16.89 2.39 29.69
CA ALA A 203 17.09 1.73 28.40
C ALA A 203 18.56 1.78 27.91
N PRO A 204 19.27 2.94 27.91
CA PRO A 204 20.69 2.94 27.55
C PRO A 204 21.58 2.23 28.56
N MET A 205 21.26 2.24 29.86
CA MET A 205 21.98 1.44 30.85
C MET A 205 21.84 -0.07 30.59
N ILE A 206 20.64 -0.51 30.24
CA ILE A 206 20.36 -1.91 29.89
C ILE A 206 21.17 -2.31 28.66
N ALA A 207 21.19 -1.44 27.62
CA ALA A 207 21.98 -1.69 26.42
C ALA A 207 23.47 -1.82 26.68
N ALA A 208 23.99 -1.10 27.68
CA ALA A 208 25.39 -1.15 28.07
C ALA A 208 25.83 -2.49 28.66
N LEU A 209 24.93 -3.27 29.25
CA LEU A 209 25.23 -4.60 29.82
C LEU A 209 25.74 -5.58 28.74
N GLU A 210 25.52 -5.31 27.49
CA GLU A 210 25.96 -6.17 26.38
C GLU A 210 27.47 -6.19 26.20
N GLY A 211 28.17 -5.04 26.24
CA GLY A 211 29.56 -4.96 25.84
C GLY A 211 30.53 -4.26 26.80
N MET A 212 30.08 -3.74 27.93
CA MET A 212 30.94 -3.07 28.89
C MET A 212 31.95 -4.00 29.58
N PRO A 213 33.08 -3.45 30.14
CA PRO A 213 33.95 -4.19 31.02
C PRO A 213 33.22 -4.78 32.23
N VAL A 214 33.62 -5.97 32.70
CA VAL A 214 32.91 -6.72 33.74
C VAL A 214 32.73 -5.92 35.04
N SER A 215 33.75 -5.14 35.46
CA SER A 215 33.65 -4.29 36.64
C SER A 215 32.52 -3.26 36.54
N ALA A 216 32.45 -2.58 35.39
CA ALA A 216 31.40 -1.59 35.15
C ALA A 216 30.01 -2.24 35.00
N GLN A 217 29.92 -3.47 34.44
CA GLN A 217 28.65 -4.21 34.38
C GLN A 217 28.14 -4.52 35.82
N VAL A 218 29.03 -4.91 36.74
CA VAL A 218 28.66 -5.16 38.15
C VAL A 218 28.11 -3.89 38.81
N ASP A 219 28.81 -2.76 38.64
CA ASP A 219 28.38 -1.46 39.16
C ASP A 219 27.00 -1.06 38.56
N LEU A 220 26.82 -1.26 37.25
CA LEU A 220 25.59 -0.91 36.56
C LEU A 220 24.40 -1.79 36.99
N ILE A 221 24.62 -3.09 37.22
CA ILE A 221 23.61 -4.00 37.79
C ILE A 221 23.13 -3.50 39.16
N ASP A 222 24.04 -3.03 40.03
CA ASP A 222 23.67 -2.46 41.35
C ASP A 222 22.82 -1.19 41.20
N VAL A 223 23.14 -0.34 40.22
CA VAL A 223 22.34 0.84 39.90
C VAL A 223 20.93 0.44 39.44
N LEU A 224 20.82 -0.49 38.51
CA LEU A 224 19.51 -0.95 37.96
C LEU A 224 18.65 -1.59 39.07
N VAL A 225 19.26 -2.37 39.97
CA VAL A 225 18.55 -2.94 41.15
C VAL A 225 18.10 -1.84 42.11
N ALA A 226 18.98 -0.87 42.42
CA ALA A 226 18.63 0.24 43.31
C ALA A 226 17.49 1.13 42.74
N ARG A 227 17.35 1.18 41.41
CA ARG A 227 16.25 1.88 40.74
C ARG A 227 14.97 1.05 40.64
N GLY A 228 15.01 -0.23 40.91
CA GLY A 228 13.87 -1.13 40.67
C GLY A 228 13.58 -1.34 39.17
N ALA A 229 14.59 -1.27 38.31
CA ALA A 229 14.45 -1.31 36.85
C ALA A 229 14.05 -2.72 36.34
N ILE A 230 12.76 -3.05 36.42
CA ILE A 230 12.21 -4.36 35.97
C ILE A 230 12.51 -4.61 34.49
N GLN A 231 12.61 -3.56 33.71
CA GLN A 231 12.90 -3.65 32.25
C GLN A 231 14.31 -4.23 31.98
N ALA A 232 15.20 -4.27 32.97
CA ALA A 232 16.53 -4.90 32.86
C ALA A 232 16.51 -6.44 32.96
N VAL A 233 15.42 -7.01 33.46
CA VAL A 233 15.33 -8.46 33.74
C VAL A 233 15.65 -9.32 32.50
N PRO A 234 15.22 -9.00 31.28
CA PRO A 234 15.58 -9.79 30.09
C PRO A 234 17.09 -9.87 29.83
N GLU A 235 17.79 -8.77 29.89
CA GLU A 235 19.24 -8.74 29.71
C GLU A 235 19.96 -9.42 30.89
N LEU A 236 19.45 -9.28 32.10
CA LEU A 236 19.98 -9.98 33.28
C LEU A 236 19.78 -11.50 33.14
N TRP A 237 18.69 -11.99 32.57
CA TRP A 237 18.53 -13.41 32.21
C TRP A 237 19.65 -13.89 31.31
N PHE A 238 19.96 -13.13 30.25
CA PHE A 238 21.06 -13.48 29.37
C PHE A 238 22.40 -13.47 30.11
N VAL A 239 22.74 -12.38 30.84
CA VAL A 239 24.00 -12.25 31.61
C VAL A 239 24.15 -13.37 32.63
N SER A 240 23.07 -13.80 33.29
CA SER A 240 23.07 -14.84 34.32
C SER A 240 23.39 -16.24 33.81
N SER A 241 23.27 -16.46 32.51
CA SER A 241 23.33 -17.81 31.91
C SER A 241 24.29 -17.91 30.72
N ASP A 242 24.82 -16.78 30.17
CA ASP A 242 25.80 -16.76 29.08
C ASP A 242 27.07 -17.50 29.47
N PRO A 243 27.44 -18.61 28.81
CA PRO A 243 28.60 -19.43 29.13
C PRO A 243 29.92 -18.65 29.02
N ARG A 244 29.96 -17.55 28.28
CA ARG A 244 31.15 -16.71 28.07
C ARG A 244 31.44 -15.76 29.24
N ARG A 245 30.50 -15.60 30.16
CA ARG A 245 30.57 -14.67 31.30
C ARG A 245 31.19 -15.35 32.55
N SER A 246 31.86 -14.57 33.41
CA SER A 246 32.41 -15.05 34.67
C SER A 246 31.32 -15.47 35.64
N GLU A 247 31.59 -16.46 36.47
CA GLU A 247 30.63 -16.95 37.49
C GLU A 247 30.23 -15.85 38.49
N GLY A 248 31.15 -14.94 38.85
CA GLY A 248 30.84 -13.80 39.70
C GLY A 248 29.76 -12.88 39.10
N LEU A 249 29.87 -12.57 37.81
CA LEU A 249 28.90 -11.74 37.09
C LEU A 249 27.55 -12.47 36.94
N LYS A 250 27.56 -13.77 36.60
CA LYS A 250 26.35 -14.60 36.55
C LYS A 250 25.60 -14.62 37.87
N ASN A 251 26.30 -14.84 38.96
CA ASN A 251 25.68 -14.85 40.30
C ASN A 251 25.15 -13.46 40.68
N LYS A 252 25.87 -12.39 40.31
CA LYS A 252 25.39 -11.02 40.50
C LYS A 252 24.09 -10.76 39.77
N ALA A 253 24.00 -11.19 38.51
CA ALA A 253 22.78 -11.07 37.69
C ALA A 253 21.61 -11.90 38.27
N LYS A 254 21.85 -13.13 38.75
CA LYS A 254 20.82 -13.94 39.41
C LYS A 254 20.28 -13.26 40.68
N LEU A 255 21.13 -12.70 41.49
CA LEU A 255 20.73 -11.93 42.69
C LEU A 255 19.93 -10.68 42.31
N ALA A 256 20.32 -10.01 41.23
CA ALA A 256 19.59 -8.85 40.72
C ALA A 256 18.19 -9.23 40.21
N ILE A 257 18.07 -10.32 39.46
CA ILE A 257 16.76 -10.83 39.00
C ILE A 257 15.87 -11.17 40.20
N SER A 258 16.41 -11.91 41.20
CA SER A 258 15.68 -12.27 42.39
C SER A 258 15.14 -11.04 43.14
N LYS A 259 15.93 -9.99 43.27
CA LYS A 259 15.52 -8.73 43.91
C LYS A 259 14.49 -7.96 43.10
N LEU A 260 14.61 -7.90 41.75
CA LEU A 260 13.72 -7.15 40.88
C LEU A 260 12.37 -7.87 40.69
N THR A 261 12.38 -9.20 40.69
CA THR A 261 11.15 -10.00 40.47
C THR A 261 10.51 -10.49 41.75
N ASN A 262 11.18 -10.31 42.91
CA ASN A 262 10.78 -10.88 44.21
C ASN A 262 10.66 -12.41 44.22
N LEU A 263 11.42 -13.11 43.34
CA LEU A 263 11.49 -14.57 43.31
C LEU A 263 12.69 -15.08 44.09
N GLU A 264 12.56 -16.22 44.79
CA GLU A 264 13.69 -16.87 45.43
C GLU A 264 14.68 -17.39 44.38
N LEU A 265 15.97 -17.38 44.68
CA LEU A 265 17.04 -17.81 43.76
C LEU A 265 16.84 -19.24 43.24
N GLY A 266 16.30 -20.15 44.07
CA GLY A 266 16.01 -21.52 43.66
C GLY A 266 14.76 -21.69 42.82
N ALA A 267 13.90 -20.66 42.79
CA ALA A 267 12.63 -20.64 42.03
C ALA A 267 12.73 -19.86 40.71
N LEU A 268 13.96 -19.38 40.34
CA LEU A 268 14.13 -18.64 39.08
C LEU A 268 13.89 -19.54 37.87
N PRO A 269 13.05 -19.10 36.88
CA PRO A 269 12.82 -19.86 35.67
C PRO A 269 14.08 -19.97 34.82
N GLU A 270 14.04 -20.89 33.85
CA GLU A 270 15.12 -21.05 32.87
C GLU A 270 15.25 -19.82 31.95
N ALA A 271 16.40 -19.15 32.00
CA ALA A 271 16.66 -17.91 31.26
C ALA A 271 16.35 -18.01 29.76
N ARG A 272 16.71 -19.12 29.11
CA ARG A 272 16.43 -19.34 27.69
C ARG A 272 14.92 -19.31 27.39
N LYS A 273 14.10 -19.96 28.23
CA LYS A 273 12.64 -20.00 28.03
C LYS A 273 12.01 -18.63 28.20
N GLU A 274 12.48 -17.85 29.19
CA GLU A 274 11.99 -16.48 29.41
C GLU A 274 12.35 -15.57 28.23
N LEU A 275 13.60 -15.66 27.73
CA LEU A 275 14.02 -14.89 26.55
C LEU A 275 13.26 -15.32 25.29
N LEU A 276 13.01 -16.61 25.08
CA LEU A 276 12.23 -17.10 23.95
C LEU A 276 10.77 -16.62 24.02
N LEU A 277 10.16 -16.69 25.21
CA LEU A 277 8.79 -16.19 25.43
C LEU A 277 8.69 -14.68 25.14
N LEU A 278 9.67 -13.92 25.58
CA LEU A 278 9.72 -12.49 25.33
C LEU A 278 9.92 -12.18 23.83
N ALA A 279 10.83 -12.91 23.17
CA ALA A 279 11.04 -12.80 21.73
C ALA A 279 9.74 -13.11 20.95
N GLU A 280 8.98 -14.13 21.35
CA GLU A 280 7.66 -14.45 20.80
C GLU A 280 6.64 -13.33 21.00
N ASN A 281 6.65 -12.65 22.15
CA ASN A 281 5.74 -11.55 22.42
C ASN A 281 6.05 -10.33 21.53
N TYR A 282 7.31 -10.01 21.31
CA TYR A 282 7.72 -8.97 20.36
C TYR A 282 7.39 -9.37 18.92
N TYR A 283 7.71 -10.59 18.52
CA TYR A 283 7.39 -11.11 17.19
C TYR A 283 5.89 -11.02 16.87
N LYS A 284 5.03 -11.29 17.85
CA LYS A 284 3.57 -11.20 17.70
C LYS A 284 3.01 -9.79 17.92
N GLY A 285 3.85 -8.78 18.16
CA GLY A 285 3.42 -7.41 18.41
C GLY A 285 2.57 -7.21 19.66
N LYS A 286 2.75 -8.06 20.67
CA LYS A 286 1.98 -8.02 21.94
C LYS A 286 2.55 -7.02 22.95
N VAL A 287 3.76 -6.54 22.73
CA VAL A 287 4.42 -5.58 23.63
C VAL A 287 3.94 -4.16 23.31
N HIS A 288 3.50 -3.46 24.34
CA HIS A 288 3.02 -2.10 24.21
C HIS A 288 4.16 -1.08 24.33
N PHE A 289 4.20 -0.12 23.39
CA PHE A 289 5.09 1.03 23.43
C PHE A 289 4.27 2.30 23.71
N PRO A 290 4.75 3.21 24.58
CA PRO A 290 4.05 4.45 24.92
C PRO A 290 3.79 5.34 23.68
N ASP A 291 4.76 5.44 22.78
CA ASP A 291 4.64 6.13 21.49
C ASP A 291 4.96 5.15 20.34
N PRO A 292 3.93 4.54 19.73
CA PRO A 292 4.14 3.57 18.64
C PRO A 292 4.77 4.12 17.38
N ALA A 293 4.67 5.45 17.16
CA ALA A 293 5.21 6.11 15.97
C ALA A 293 6.69 6.45 16.12
N ARG A 294 7.19 6.59 17.35
CA ARG A 294 8.54 7.08 17.66
C ARG A 294 9.19 6.29 18.79
N VAL A 295 9.49 5.03 18.52
CA VAL A 295 10.20 4.18 19.49
C VAL A 295 11.69 4.44 19.38
N GLN A 296 12.31 4.86 20.49
CA GLN A 296 13.75 5.02 20.61
C GLN A 296 14.38 3.69 21.01
N ILE A 297 15.30 3.20 20.17
CA ILE A 297 16.06 1.98 20.44
C ILE A 297 17.44 2.36 20.94
N TRP A 298 17.87 1.76 22.05
CA TRP A 298 19.23 1.84 22.56
C TRP A 298 19.93 0.51 22.33
N ARG A 299 21.18 0.55 21.86
CA ARG A 299 21.97 -0.64 21.53
C ARG A 299 23.43 -0.41 21.84
N TRP A 300 24.15 -1.48 22.04
CA TRP A 300 25.60 -1.47 22.03
C TRP A 300 26.09 -1.58 20.59
N ASP A 301 26.96 -0.66 20.15
CA ASP A 301 27.45 -0.65 18.74
C ASP A 301 28.81 -1.36 18.57
N GLY A 302 29.33 -1.95 19.64
CA GLY A 302 30.65 -2.58 19.70
C GLY A 302 31.67 -1.75 20.49
N MET A 303 31.47 -0.45 20.65
CA MET A 303 32.35 0.47 21.36
C MET A 303 31.63 1.25 22.48
N MET A 304 30.42 1.70 22.22
CA MET A 304 29.61 2.50 23.14
C MET A 304 28.12 2.26 22.97
N VAL A 305 27.35 2.84 23.88
CA VAL A 305 25.88 2.84 23.76
C VAL A 305 25.48 3.88 22.73
N ALA A 306 24.76 3.46 21.73
CA ALA A 306 24.22 4.31 20.67
C ALA A 306 22.69 4.35 20.70
N SER A 307 22.12 5.50 20.40
CA SER A 307 20.66 5.68 20.25
C SER A 307 20.24 5.57 18.78
N GLY A 308 19.05 5.03 18.57
CA GLY A 308 18.40 4.97 17.25
C GLY A 308 18.92 3.89 16.33
N TRP A 309 18.36 3.86 15.13
CA TRP A 309 18.84 3.06 13.99
C TRP A 309 19.94 3.83 13.27
N PRO A 310 20.89 3.20 12.56
CA PRO A 310 22.04 3.92 11.98
C PRO A 310 21.68 5.19 11.18
N GLU A 311 20.51 5.24 10.59
CA GLU A 311 20.05 6.36 9.76
C GLU A 311 18.86 7.14 10.35
N LEU A 312 18.26 6.67 11.46
CA LEU A 312 17.03 7.23 12.03
C LEU A 312 17.13 7.32 13.56
N PRO A 313 16.79 8.47 14.16
CA PRO A 313 16.83 8.65 15.64
C PRO A 313 15.76 7.81 16.35
N THR A 314 14.63 7.56 15.70
CA THR A 314 13.52 6.74 16.21
C THR A 314 12.97 5.87 15.09
N VAL A 315 12.33 4.77 15.46
CA VAL A 315 11.67 3.83 14.52
C VAL A 315 10.20 3.64 14.89
N ASP A 316 9.40 3.16 13.94
CA ASP A 316 8.03 2.74 14.21
C ASP A 316 7.97 1.45 15.06
N VAL A 317 6.80 1.17 15.62
CA VAL A 317 6.57 0.01 16.49
C VAL A 317 6.87 -1.33 15.78
N LYS A 318 6.65 -1.42 14.46
CA LYS A 318 6.89 -2.66 13.70
C LYS A 318 8.39 -2.97 13.66
N LYS A 319 9.22 -1.97 13.32
CA LYS A 319 10.69 -2.10 13.33
C LYS A 319 11.24 -2.36 14.72
N ALA A 320 10.69 -1.68 15.76
CA ALA A 320 11.09 -1.91 17.14
C ALA A 320 10.79 -3.35 17.58
N ASN A 321 9.61 -3.86 17.29
CA ASN A 321 9.23 -5.25 17.56
C ASN A 321 10.15 -6.23 16.83
N SER A 322 10.46 -6.02 15.55
CA SER A 322 11.38 -6.88 14.80
C SER A 322 12.78 -6.88 15.42
N TYR A 323 13.27 -5.71 15.84
CA TYR A 323 14.58 -5.59 16.51
C TYR A 323 14.66 -6.38 17.81
N TYR A 324 13.69 -6.16 18.71
CA TYR A 324 13.70 -6.85 20.02
C TYR A 324 13.41 -8.34 19.88
N ALA A 325 12.54 -8.76 18.97
CA ALA A 325 12.32 -10.16 18.67
C ALA A 325 13.59 -10.85 18.18
N ALA A 326 14.32 -10.23 17.25
CA ALA A 326 15.61 -10.75 16.77
C ALA A 326 16.67 -10.76 17.87
N ARG A 327 16.74 -9.70 18.69
CA ARG A 327 17.71 -9.59 19.81
C ARG A 327 17.51 -10.71 20.83
N TYR A 328 16.30 -10.89 21.35
CA TYR A 328 16.05 -11.87 22.40
C TYR A 328 16.06 -13.31 21.89
N SER A 329 15.64 -13.55 20.63
CA SER A 329 15.81 -14.89 20.04
C SER A 329 17.29 -15.22 19.80
N SER A 330 18.14 -14.25 19.41
CA SER A 330 19.58 -14.45 19.33
C SER A 330 20.21 -14.76 20.70
N MET A 331 19.80 -14.04 21.74
CA MET A 331 20.26 -14.31 23.13
C MET A 331 19.85 -15.73 23.56
N ALA A 332 18.62 -16.14 23.34
CA ALA A 332 18.14 -17.49 23.64
C ALA A 332 18.92 -18.57 22.86
N LEU A 333 19.25 -18.29 21.58
CA LEU A 333 20.02 -19.20 20.74
C LEU A 333 21.48 -19.35 21.21
N ILE A 334 22.10 -18.27 21.69
CA ILE A 334 23.46 -18.32 22.30
C ILE A 334 23.45 -19.21 23.55
N LEU A 335 22.40 -19.17 24.35
CA LEU A 335 22.28 -20.00 25.57
C LEU A 335 22.09 -21.49 25.22
N ASN A 336 21.40 -21.80 24.15
CA ASN A 336 21.25 -23.19 23.67
C ASN A 336 21.11 -23.22 22.12
N PRO A 337 22.23 -23.39 21.39
CA PRO A 337 22.22 -23.42 19.92
C PRO A 337 21.44 -24.60 19.33
N THR A 338 21.18 -25.65 20.08
CA THR A 338 20.49 -26.86 19.60
C THR A 338 18.97 -26.83 19.77
N ASP A 339 18.44 -25.81 20.43
CA ASP A 339 17.02 -25.67 20.68
C ASP A 339 16.25 -25.31 19.41
N LYS A 340 15.40 -26.25 18.93
CA LYS A 340 14.67 -26.10 17.67
C LYS A 340 13.68 -24.93 17.67
N ASP A 341 12.98 -24.70 18.77
CA ASP A 341 11.99 -23.61 18.83
C ASP A 341 12.69 -22.25 18.73
N THR A 342 13.84 -22.10 19.36
CA THR A 342 14.68 -20.91 19.26
C THR A 342 15.24 -20.72 17.85
N GLN A 343 15.73 -21.82 17.22
CA GLN A 343 16.22 -21.79 15.84
C GLN A 343 15.12 -21.36 14.86
N ILE A 344 13.90 -21.88 15.01
CA ILE A 344 12.75 -21.52 14.19
C ILE A 344 12.44 -20.03 14.31
N LEU A 345 12.34 -19.53 15.55
CA LEU A 345 12.01 -18.12 15.79
C LEU A 345 13.13 -17.19 15.27
N GLN A 346 14.40 -17.57 15.49
CA GLN A 346 15.54 -16.79 15.00
C GLN A 346 15.56 -16.73 13.48
N LEU A 347 15.33 -17.85 12.78
CA LEU A 347 15.28 -17.85 11.32
C LEU A 347 14.11 -17.03 10.79
N LEU A 348 12.94 -17.12 11.42
CA LEU A 348 11.79 -16.27 11.07
C LEU A 348 12.11 -14.78 11.22
N ASN A 349 12.70 -14.36 12.32
CA ASN A 349 13.09 -12.97 12.55
C ASN A 349 14.13 -12.49 11.54
N THR A 350 15.13 -13.34 11.22
CA THR A 350 16.13 -13.04 10.20
C THR A 350 15.48 -12.88 8.82
N LEU A 351 14.61 -13.79 8.43
CA LEU A 351 13.87 -13.72 7.16
C LEU A 351 13.02 -12.45 7.07
N HIS A 352 12.29 -12.11 8.14
CA HIS A 352 11.51 -10.88 8.20
C HIS A 352 12.36 -9.62 7.96
N GLY A 353 13.47 -9.49 8.67
CA GLY A 353 14.34 -8.32 8.55
C GLY A 353 14.99 -8.16 7.17
N HIS A 354 15.31 -9.26 6.51
CA HIS A 354 15.93 -9.25 5.18
C HIS A 354 14.91 -9.13 4.04
N LEU A 355 13.76 -9.80 4.15
CA LEU A 355 12.75 -9.81 3.08
C LEU A 355 12.05 -8.46 2.88
N GLU A 356 11.99 -7.60 3.89
CA GLU A 356 11.49 -6.22 3.72
C GLU A 356 12.31 -5.40 2.71
N LYS A 357 13.61 -5.72 2.56
CA LYS A 357 14.54 -5.03 1.65
C LYS A 357 14.81 -5.82 0.36
N THR A 358 14.23 -7.02 0.24
CA THR A 358 14.50 -7.95 -0.86
C THR A 358 13.41 -7.86 -1.90
N ASP A 359 13.76 -7.74 -3.18
CA ASP A 359 12.77 -7.85 -4.25
C ASP A 359 12.33 -9.31 -4.41
N VAL A 360 11.19 -9.64 -3.86
CA VAL A 360 10.59 -10.98 -3.88
C VAL A 360 10.20 -11.47 -5.28
N ARG A 361 10.16 -10.56 -6.29
CA ARG A 361 9.88 -10.90 -7.69
C ARG A 361 11.03 -11.63 -8.34
N LEU A 362 12.25 -11.35 -7.88
CA LEU A 362 13.47 -11.98 -8.40
C LEU A 362 13.81 -13.25 -7.60
N PRO A 363 14.55 -14.20 -8.20
CA PRO A 363 15.16 -15.28 -7.45
C PRO A 363 16.10 -14.76 -6.36
N LEU A 364 16.09 -15.39 -5.17
CA LEU A 364 16.90 -14.95 -4.02
C LEU A 364 18.40 -14.83 -4.33
N ILE A 365 18.92 -15.71 -5.17
CA ILE A 365 20.33 -15.65 -5.61
C ILE A 365 20.68 -14.32 -6.29
N ARG A 366 19.72 -13.63 -6.89
CA ARG A 366 19.91 -12.31 -7.54
C ARG A 366 19.58 -11.15 -6.63
N SER A 367 18.52 -11.27 -5.83
CA SER A 367 18.00 -10.18 -5.00
C SER A 367 18.65 -10.12 -3.62
N ASN A 368 19.09 -11.26 -3.06
CA ASN A 368 19.74 -11.36 -1.75
C ASN A 368 20.56 -12.65 -1.68
N PRO A 369 21.80 -12.67 -2.25
CA PRO A 369 22.66 -13.85 -2.29
C PRO A 369 22.96 -14.44 -0.91
N ASP A 370 23.19 -13.59 0.10
CA ASP A 370 23.51 -14.04 1.47
C ASP A 370 22.34 -14.82 2.09
N LEU A 371 21.12 -14.35 1.88
CA LEU A 371 19.93 -15.04 2.33
C LEU A 371 19.74 -16.37 1.58
N HIS A 372 20.04 -16.40 0.28
CA HIS A 372 20.00 -17.63 -0.51
C HIS A 372 21.00 -18.67 0.03
N ILE A 373 22.23 -18.25 0.33
CA ILE A 373 23.25 -19.13 0.93
C ILE A 373 22.78 -19.64 2.29
N LEU A 374 22.30 -18.76 3.16
CA LEU A 374 21.77 -19.16 4.47
C LEU A 374 20.72 -20.25 4.33
N LEU A 375 19.69 -20.02 3.52
CA LEU A 375 18.58 -20.96 3.37
C LEU A 375 19.00 -22.31 2.77
N ASN A 376 19.99 -22.34 1.90
CA ASN A 376 20.48 -23.58 1.28
C ASN A 376 21.56 -24.30 2.12
N THR A 377 22.00 -23.71 3.23
CA THR A 377 23.03 -24.30 4.14
C THR A 377 22.49 -24.69 5.52
N VAL A 378 21.29 -24.26 5.89
CA VAL A 378 20.63 -24.70 7.11
C VAL A 378 19.96 -26.08 6.95
N ASP A 379 19.70 -26.74 8.08
CA ASP A 379 19.04 -28.04 8.07
C ASP A 379 17.63 -27.98 7.44
N ALA A 380 17.34 -28.91 6.55
CA ALA A 380 16.05 -29.03 5.88
C ALA A 380 14.87 -29.23 6.87
N ASP A 381 15.10 -29.94 8.01
CA ASP A 381 14.07 -30.09 9.06
C ASP A 381 13.70 -28.76 9.69
N LEU A 382 14.68 -27.84 9.82
CA LEU A 382 14.43 -26.48 10.30
C LEU A 382 13.60 -25.71 9.27
N LEU A 383 13.95 -25.79 7.98
CA LEU A 383 13.18 -25.14 6.92
C LEU A 383 11.73 -25.65 6.84
N LEU A 384 11.53 -26.96 6.99
CA LEU A 384 10.19 -27.55 7.02
C LEU A 384 9.36 -27.05 8.21
N ALA A 385 9.98 -26.91 9.40
CA ALA A 385 9.31 -26.38 10.58
C ALA A 385 8.98 -24.87 10.41
N VAL A 386 9.89 -24.09 9.81
CA VAL A 386 9.67 -22.68 9.49
C VAL A 386 8.56 -22.53 8.45
N LEU A 387 8.55 -23.35 7.39
CA LEU A 387 7.49 -23.34 6.38
C LEU A 387 6.12 -23.66 7.00
N ASP A 388 6.01 -24.72 7.82
CA ASP A 388 4.77 -25.10 8.50
C ASP A 388 4.27 -23.96 9.42
N ARG A 389 5.17 -23.26 10.10
CA ARG A 389 4.82 -22.10 10.94
C ARG A 389 4.39 -20.90 10.09
N ALA A 390 5.17 -20.57 9.06
CA ALA A 390 4.89 -19.41 8.17
C ALA A 390 3.58 -19.58 7.41
N LEU A 391 3.23 -20.81 6.99
CA LEU A 391 1.93 -21.13 6.37
C LEU A 391 0.76 -20.84 7.33
N ARG A 392 0.89 -21.27 8.60
CA ARG A 392 -0.14 -21.03 9.62
C ARG A 392 -0.29 -19.54 9.98
N GLU A 393 0.82 -18.81 10.01
CA GLU A 393 0.88 -17.39 10.35
C GLU A 393 0.67 -16.47 9.12
N LYS A 394 0.45 -17.06 7.94
CA LYS A 394 0.20 -16.36 6.65
C LYS A 394 1.33 -15.38 6.26
N GLN A 395 2.57 -15.78 6.47
CA GLN A 395 3.75 -14.95 6.18
C GLN A 395 4.27 -15.17 4.77
N THR A 396 3.64 -14.57 3.79
CA THR A 396 3.84 -14.82 2.35
C THR A 396 5.30 -14.73 1.92
N GLY A 397 6.06 -13.70 2.33
CA GLY A 397 7.46 -13.56 1.95
C GLY A 397 8.32 -14.72 2.45
N VAL A 398 8.11 -15.15 3.70
CA VAL A 398 8.83 -16.29 4.29
C VAL A 398 8.44 -17.60 3.61
N VAL A 399 7.12 -17.82 3.40
CA VAL A 399 6.62 -19.00 2.68
C VAL A 399 7.26 -19.10 1.30
N LEU A 400 7.29 -18.01 0.54
CA LEU A 400 7.88 -17.96 -0.79
C LEU A 400 9.39 -18.26 -0.78
N ALA A 401 10.13 -17.63 0.13
CA ALA A 401 11.58 -17.82 0.23
C ALA A 401 11.95 -19.25 0.59
N VAL A 402 11.29 -19.83 1.62
CA VAL A 402 11.55 -21.19 2.08
C VAL A 402 11.07 -22.24 1.07
N THR A 403 9.92 -21.99 0.41
CA THR A 403 9.42 -22.89 -0.66
C THR A 403 10.42 -22.97 -1.82
N ARG A 404 11.00 -21.84 -2.25
CA ARG A 404 12.05 -21.80 -3.30
C ARG A 404 13.29 -22.56 -2.86
N ALA A 405 13.78 -22.33 -1.64
CA ALA A 405 14.96 -23.01 -1.12
C ALA A 405 14.75 -24.55 -1.06
N LEU A 406 13.60 -25.02 -0.55
CA LEU A 406 13.30 -26.45 -0.53
C LEU A 406 13.18 -27.06 -1.94
N GLY A 407 12.70 -26.27 -2.92
CA GLY A 407 12.69 -26.64 -4.32
C GLY A 407 14.09 -26.72 -4.95
N ASP A 408 14.97 -25.75 -4.66
CA ASP A 408 16.35 -25.72 -5.13
C ASP A 408 17.17 -26.89 -4.56
N MET A 409 16.90 -27.29 -3.31
CA MET A 409 17.50 -28.47 -2.65
C MET A 409 16.89 -29.79 -3.10
N ALA A 410 15.79 -29.77 -3.86
CA ALA A 410 15.00 -30.95 -4.21
C ALA A 410 14.63 -31.83 -2.99
N GLU A 411 14.26 -31.21 -1.87
CA GLU A 411 14.03 -31.89 -0.58
C GLU A 411 12.77 -32.75 -0.60
N LEU A 412 12.94 -34.06 -0.68
CA LEU A 412 11.84 -35.03 -0.80
C LEU A 412 10.84 -34.96 0.35
N ARG A 413 11.30 -34.73 1.58
CA ARG A 413 10.43 -34.66 2.77
C ARG A 413 9.43 -33.49 2.71
N ALA A 414 9.73 -32.45 1.95
CA ALA A 414 8.82 -31.32 1.74
C ALA A 414 7.57 -31.71 0.91
N ALA A 415 7.70 -32.76 0.08
CA ALA A 415 6.61 -33.31 -0.73
C ALA A 415 5.85 -34.47 -0.04
N MET A 416 6.34 -34.93 1.11
CA MET A 416 5.76 -36.07 1.83
C MET A 416 4.83 -35.65 2.96
N PRO A 417 3.66 -36.26 3.11
CA PRO A 417 2.78 -36.01 4.25
C PRO A 417 3.41 -36.54 5.54
N LYS A 418 3.32 -35.76 6.63
CA LYS A 418 3.79 -36.19 7.96
C LYS A 418 2.62 -36.63 8.83
N GLY A 419 2.44 -37.96 8.94
CA GLY A 419 1.27 -38.53 9.62
C GLY A 419 -0.02 -38.16 8.89
N ASN A 420 -0.98 -37.57 9.58
CA ASN A 420 -2.28 -37.17 9.01
C ASN A 420 -2.26 -35.72 8.42
N ARG A 421 -1.09 -35.07 8.35
CA ARG A 421 -0.95 -33.69 7.81
C ARG A 421 -0.58 -33.75 6.34
N VAL A 422 -1.16 -32.82 5.58
CA VAL A 422 -0.82 -32.60 4.17
C VAL A 422 0.65 -32.17 4.07
N ALA A 423 1.33 -32.57 3.02
CA ALA A 423 2.73 -32.20 2.80
C ALA A 423 2.90 -30.66 2.72
N PRO A 424 3.99 -30.10 3.28
CA PRO A 424 4.18 -28.63 3.33
C PRO A 424 4.12 -27.97 1.95
N LEU A 425 4.74 -28.55 0.91
CA LEU A 425 4.68 -28.00 -0.45
C LEU A 425 3.28 -28.11 -1.07
N THR A 426 2.51 -29.16 -0.74
CA THR A 426 1.11 -29.27 -1.18
C THR A 426 0.24 -28.22 -0.49
N GLN A 427 0.53 -27.88 0.79
CA GLN A 427 -0.14 -26.75 1.44
C GLN A 427 0.23 -25.41 0.77
N ALA A 428 1.48 -25.24 0.35
CA ALA A 428 1.95 -24.06 -0.36
C ALA A 428 1.32 -23.94 -1.77
N LEU A 429 1.04 -25.04 -2.50
CA LEU A 429 0.23 -25.01 -3.73
C LEU A 429 -1.15 -24.41 -3.53
N ASN A 430 -1.67 -24.54 -2.33
CA ASN A 430 -2.96 -24.05 -1.92
C ASN A 430 -2.88 -22.73 -1.14
N TYR A 431 -1.81 -21.95 -1.30
CA TYR A 431 -1.63 -20.64 -0.69
C TYR A 431 -2.32 -19.54 -1.52
N GLY A 432 -2.71 -18.42 -0.88
CA GLY A 432 -3.45 -17.35 -1.57
C GLY A 432 -2.62 -16.49 -2.53
N ASP A 433 -1.29 -16.60 -2.51
CA ASP A 433 -0.40 -15.84 -3.39
C ASP A 433 0.11 -16.70 -4.54
N ARG A 434 -0.03 -16.23 -5.78
CA ARG A 434 0.34 -16.96 -7.01
C ARG A 434 1.84 -17.20 -7.15
N ARG A 435 2.68 -16.35 -6.53
CA ARG A 435 4.13 -16.58 -6.50
C ARG A 435 4.45 -17.82 -5.69
N VAL A 436 3.76 -17.97 -4.55
CA VAL A 436 3.90 -19.13 -3.68
C VAL A 436 3.37 -20.38 -4.37
N GLU A 437 2.18 -20.33 -4.99
CA GLU A 437 1.61 -21.45 -5.74
C GLU A 437 2.56 -21.91 -6.86
N MET A 438 3.08 -20.97 -7.64
CA MET A 438 4.03 -21.28 -8.72
C MET A 438 5.36 -21.81 -8.19
N ALA A 439 5.90 -21.21 -7.12
CA ALA A 439 7.12 -21.69 -6.50
C ALA A 439 6.95 -23.12 -5.95
N ALA A 440 5.81 -23.43 -5.34
CA ALA A 440 5.50 -24.76 -4.84
C ALA A 440 5.33 -25.78 -5.98
N ALA A 441 4.67 -25.40 -7.08
CA ALA A 441 4.55 -26.24 -8.27
C ALA A 441 5.93 -26.56 -8.87
N LEU A 442 6.79 -25.55 -9.03
CA LEU A 442 8.14 -25.73 -9.54
C LEU A 442 9.01 -26.56 -8.58
N ALA A 443 8.89 -26.34 -7.26
CA ALA A 443 9.59 -27.13 -6.26
C ALA A 443 9.22 -28.62 -6.35
N LEU A 444 7.92 -28.92 -6.47
CA LEU A 444 7.43 -30.30 -6.61
C LEU A 444 7.89 -30.97 -7.91
N LEU A 445 7.99 -30.21 -9.01
CA LEU A 445 8.49 -30.71 -10.29
C LEU A 445 10.00 -30.99 -10.29
N ASN A 446 10.75 -30.27 -9.44
CA ASN A 446 12.19 -30.47 -9.28
C ASN A 446 12.54 -31.69 -8.40
N ILE A 447 11.60 -32.18 -7.58
CA ILE A 447 11.84 -33.33 -6.69
C ILE A 447 11.71 -34.62 -7.47
N PRO A 448 12.80 -35.44 -7.65
CA PRO A 448 12.75 -36.66 -8.39
C PRO A 448 11.94 -37.76 -7.64
N ASN A 449 11.24 -38.59 -8.40
CA ASN A 449 10.49 -39.76 -7.90
C ASN A 449 9.51 -39.47 -6.74
N SER A 450 8.95 -38.33 -6.74
CA SER A 450 7.99 -37.99 -5.71
C SER A 450 6.73 -38.86 -5.83
N GLN A 451 6.32 -39.50 -4.76
CA GLN A 451 5.00 -40.16 -4.65
C GLN A 451 3.86 -39.12 -4.58
N ILE A 452 3.88 -38.17 -5.52
CA ILE A 452 3.06 -36.96 -5.52
C ILE A 452 1.69 -37.20 -6.18
N SER A 453 1.24 -38.44 -6.30
CA SER A 453 0.01 -38.77 -7.04
C SER A 453 -1.22 -37.92 -6.66
N LYS A 454 -1.28 -37.40 -5.45
CA LYS A 454 -2.39 -36.52 -4.99
C LYS A 454 -2.22 -35.04 -5.34
N ALA A 455 -0.99 -34.55 -5.46
CA ALA A 455 -0.72 -33.13 -5.79
C ALA A 455 -0.45 -32.91 -7.30
N SER A 456 -0.26 -33.97 -8.10
CA SER A 456 0.09 -33.84 -9.52
C SER A 456 -0.96 -33.10 -10.34
N ALA A 457 -2.24 -33.31 -10.07
CA ALA A 457 -3.34 -32.61 -10.74
C ALA A 457 -3.35 -31.13 -10.38
N GLU A 458 -3.10 -30.80 -9.11
CA GLU A 458 -3.03 -29.39 -8.63
C GLU A 458 -1.82 -28.65 -9.23
N VAL A 459 -0.67 -29.33 -9.37
CA VAL A 459 0.51 -28.77 -10.04
C VAL A 459 0.21 -28.43 -11.49
N VAL A 460 -0.39 -29.38 -12.23
CA VAL A 460 -0.77 -29.16 -13.64
C VAL A 460 -1.77 -28.03 -13.77
N GLU A 461 -2.68 -27.89 -12.83
CA GLU A 461 -3.63 -26.79 -12.82
C GLU A 461 -2.96 -25.44 -12.57
N VAL A 462 -2.00 -25.34 -11.63
CA VAL A 462 -1.20 -24.10 -11.41
C VAL A 462 -0.49 -23.71 -12.71
N LEU A 463 0.15 -24.67 -13.41
CA LEU A 463 0.80 -24.41 -14.70
C LEU A 463 -0.20 -23.97 -15.78
N ALA A 464 -1.36 -24.64 -15.87
CA ALA A 464 -2.40 -24.28 -16.83
C ALA A 464 -2.94 -22.86 -16.59
N ARG A 465 -3.12 -22.47 -15.34
CA ARG A 465 -3.53 -21.09 -14.98
C ARG A 465 -2.50 -20.04 -15.41
N ALA A 466 -1.22 -20.31 -15.23
CA ALA A 466 -0.16 -19.41 -15.66
C ALA A 466 -0.19 -19.14 -17.18
N LEU A 467 -0.60 -20.14 -17.97
CA LEU A 467 -0.78 -20.00 -19.43
C LEU A 467 -2.07 -19.27 -19.81
N ARG A 468 -3.16 -19.41 -19.05
CA ARG A 468 -4.45 -18.78 -19.34
C ARG A 468 -4.50 -17.30 -19.00
N ALA A 469 -3.60 -16.79 -18.13
CA ALA A 469 -3.62 -15.41 -17.70
C ALA A 469 -3.52 -14.47 -18.91
N GLU A 470 -4.43 -13.50 -19.02
CA GLU A 470 -4.45 -12.53 -20.12
C GLU A 470 -3.35 -11.46 -19.95
N PRO A 471 -2.78 -10.90 -21.02
CA PRO A 471 -1.80 -9.82 -20.95
C PRO A 471 -2.36 -8.61 -20.20
N MET A 472 -1.54 -7.97 -19.35
CA MET A 472 -1.91 -6.75 -18.64
C MET A 472 -1.47 -5.52 -19.45
N VAL A 473 -2.38 -4.57 -19.60
CA VAL A 473 -2.07 -3.30 -20.30
C VAL A 473 -1.20 -2.37 -19.44
N MET A 474 -1.30 -2.46 -18.10
CA MET A 474 -0.60 -1.57 -17.17
C MET A 474 -0.45 -2.25 -15.79
N ASN A 475 0.37 -3.08 -15.45
CA ASN A 475 0.68 -3.62 -14.09
C ASN A 475 -0.34 -3.27 -12.96
N LYS A 476 -1.63 -3.21 -13.29
CA LYS A 476 -2.73 -2.88 -12.37
C LYS A 476 -3.38 -4.14 -11.84
N PRO A 477 -3.84 -4.16 -10.57
CA PRO A 477 -4.65 -5.27 -10.06
C PRO A 477 -5.88 -5.51 -10.93
N ARG A 478 -6.12 -6.74 -11.34
CA ARG A 478 -7.28 -7.11 -12.14
C ARG A 478 -8.45 -7.48 -11.23
N VAL A 479 -9.53 -6.77 -11.36
CA VAL A 479 -10.67 -6.88 -10.45
C VAL A 479 -11.92 -7.28 -11.23
N LEU A 480 -12.57 -8.38 -10.84
CA LEU A 480 -13.87 -8.77 -11.42
C LEU A 480 -15.00 -8.02 -10.72
N VAL A 481 -15.81 -7.31 -11.48
CA VAL A 481 -16.93 -6.49 -11.00
C VAL A 481 -18.24 -7.11 -11.49
N ALA A 482 -18.94 -7.79 -10.58
CA ALA A 482 -20.20 -8.47 -10.83
C ALA A 482 -21.37 -7.63 -10.30
N VAL A 483 -21.98 -6.83 -11.19
CA VAL A 483 -23.09 -5.92 -10.89
C VAL A 483 -24.17 -6.05 -11.95
N GLY A 484 -25.38 -6.41 -11.56
CA GLY A 484 -26.51 -6.64 -12.47
C GLY A 484 -27.09 -5.37 -13.03
N ASN A 485 -27.13 -4.28 -12.26
CA ASN A 485 -27.65 -2.99 -12.73
C ASN A 485 -26.63 -2.30 -13.64
N GLU A 486 -27.02 -1.99 -14.88
CA GLU A 486 -26.14 -1.43 -15.91
C GLU A 486 -25.59 -0.04 -15.55
N ASP A 487 -26.47 0.87 -15.09
CA ASP A 487 -26.06 2.23 -14.72
C ASP A 487 -25.09 2.23 -13.55
N TRP A 488 -25.33 1.37 -12.57
CA TRP A 488 -24.45 1.24 -11.42
C TRP A 488 -23.12 0.56 -11.80
N ARG A 489 -23.17 -0.47 -12.63
CA ARG A 489 -22.00 -1.17 -13.16
C ARG A 489 -21.04 -0.19 -13.86
N HIS A 490 -21.55 0.69 -14.73
CA HIS A 490 -20.71 1.70 -15.38
C HIS A 490 -20.08 2.70 -14.42
N LYS A 491 -20.81 3.14 -13.39
CA LYS A 491 -20.28 4.02 -12.34
C LYS A 491 -19.17 3.33 -11.54
N VAL A 492 -19.40 2.09 -11.10
CA VAL A 492 -18.42 1.31 -10.34
C VAL A 492 -17.13 1.10 -11.14
N VAL A 493 -17.21 0.90 -12.45
CA VAL A 493 -16.03 0.81 -13.32
C VAL A 493 -15.17 2.07 -13.28
N GLY A 494 -15.79 3.25 -13.38
CA GLY A 494 -15.06 4.52 -13.24
C GLY A 494 -14.32 4.59 -11.92
N VAL A 495 -15.03 4.31 -10.82
CA VAL A 495 -14.48 4.32 -9.47
C VAL A 495 -13.32 3.31 -9.30
N MET A 496 -13.44 2.09 -9.88
CA MET A 496 -12.37 1.08 -9.86
C MET A 496 -11.12 1.54 -10.62
N ARG A 497 -11.29 2.18 -11.79
CA ARG A 497 -10.17 2.75 -12.57
C ARG A 497 -9.49 3.89 -11.83
N ASP A 498 -10.26 4.74 -11.17
CA ASP A 498 -9.74 5.83 -10.32
C ASP A 498 -9.00 5.29 -9.08
N ALA A 499 -9.43 4.13 -8.57
CA ALA A 499 -8.73 3.40 -7.52
C ALA A 499 -7.45 2.69 -8.01
N GLY A 500 -7.12 2.75 -9.30
CA GLY A 500 -5.92 2.16 -9.88
C GLY A 500 -6.05 0.68 -10.25
N ALA A 501 -7.28 0.14 -10.35
CA ALA A 501 -7.54 -1.24 -10.75
C ALA A 501 -7.87 -1.36 -12.26
N ASP A 502 -7.78 -2.59 -12.79
CA ASP A 502 -8.25 -2.99 -14.13
C ASP A 502 -9.55 -3.80 -13.99
N PRO A 503 -10.75 -3.18 -14.15
CA PRO A 503 -12.01 -3.85 -13.92
C PRO A 503 -12.46 -4.69 -15.11
N ILE A 504 -12.84 -5.95 -14.83
CA ILE A 504 -13.53 -6.86 -15.74
C ILE A 504 -15.00 -6.92 -15.31
N LEU A 505 -15.91 -6.72 -16.24
CA LEU A 505 -17.33 -6.63 -15.95
C LEU A 505 -18.09 -7.92 -16.20
N THR A 506 -19.04 -8.21 -15.30
CA THR A 506 -20.04 -9.26 -15.50
C THR A 506 -21.41 -8.76 -15.03
N ALA A 507 -22.47 -9.20 -15.72
CA ALA A 507 -23.83 -8.73 -15.46
C ALA A 507 -24.67 -9.73 -14.63
N ASN A 508 -24.24 -10.97 -14.52
CA ASN A 508 -24.94 -12.03 -13.79
C ASN A 508 -23.97 -13.07 -13.20
N GLY A 509 -24.49 -13.94 -12.36
CA GLY A 509 -23.69 -14.94 -11.67
C GLY A 509 -23.09 -15.99 -12.61
N MET A 510 -23.78 -16.41 -13.67
CA MET A 510 -23.28 -17.38 -14.63
C MET A 510 -22.09 -16.83 -15.43
N GLU A 511 -22.18 -15.57 -15.85
CA GLU A 511 -21.08 -14.89 -16.51
C GLU A 511 -19.88 -14.75 -15.58
N THR A 512 -20.13 -14.44 -14.29
CA THR A 512 -19.10 -14.35 -13.26
C THR A 512 -18.38 -15.69 -13.10
N ILE A 513 -19.10 -16.81 -13.00
CA ILE A 513 -18.51 -18.14 -12.91
C ILE A 513 -17.67 -18.44 -14.14
N ARG A 514 -18.22 -18.28 -15.35
CA ARG A 514 -17.49 -18.51 -16.61
C ARG A 514 -16.23 -17.66 -16.74
N ARG A 515 -16.29 -16.42 -16.23
CA ARG A 515 -15.13 -15.53 -16.26
C ARG A 515 -14.05 -15.95 -15.29
N LEU A 516 -14.43 -16.41 -14.10
CA LEU A 516 -13.49 -16.97 -13.13
C LEU A 516 -12.87 -18.28 -13.62
N GLU A 517 -13.63 -19.13 -14.29
CA GLU A 517 -13.10 -20.36 -14.91
C GLU A 517 -12.08 -20.07 -16.02
N LYS A 518 -12.31 -19.03 -16.82
CA LYS A 518 -11.43 -18.67 -17.96
C LYS A 518 -10.22 -17.83 -17.54
N ALA A 519 -10.41 -16.87 -16.63
CA ALA A 519 -9.39 -15.91 -16.26
C ALA A 519 -8.78 -16.29 -14.90
N ALA A 520 -7.67 -16.95 -14.96
CA ALA A 520 -6.88 -17.34 -13.77
C ALA A 520 -6.12 -16.19 -13.11
N ASP A 521 -6.34 -14.93 -13.53
CA ASP A 521 -5.55 -13.75 -13.16
C ASP A 521 -6.34 -12.65 -12.46
N ILE A 522 -7.46 -13.01 -11.82
CA ILE A 522 -8.28 -12.10 -11.03
C ILE A 522 -7.70 -11.98 -9.61
N ASP A 523 -7.42 -10.75 -9.20
CA ASP A 523 -6.81 -10.44 -7.90
C ASP A 523 -7.85 -10.19 -6.81
N ALA A 524 -9.05 -9.69 -7.17
CA ALA A 524 -10.18 -9.49 -6.26
C ALA A 524 -11.51 -9.57 -7.02
N VAL A 525 -12.60 -9.90 -6.31
CA VAL A 525 -13.95 -9.95 -6.86
C VAL A 525 -14.86 -9.02 -6.07
N PHE A 526 -15.55 -8.12 -6.75
CA PHE A 526 -16.55 -7.22 -6.18
C PHE A 526 -17.93 -7.64 -6.70
N ILE A 527 -18.81 -8.07 -5.81
CA ILE A 527 -20.12 -8.65 -6.16
C ILE A 527 -21.22 -7.90 -5.44
N GLU A 528 -22.33 -7.60 -6.13
CA GLU A 528 -23.57 -7.16 -5.45
C GLU A 528 -24.34 -8.35 -4.89
N SER A 529 -24.93 -8.19 -3.69
CA SER A 529 -25.65 -9.29 -3.02
C SER A 529 -26.95 -9.72 -3.72
N THR A 530 -27.45 -8.91 -4.65
CA THR A 530 -28.66 -9.15 -5.44
C THR A 530 -28.38 -9.58 -6.88
N LEU A 531 -27.15 -9.98 -7.17
CA LEU A 531 -26.74 -10.40 -8.51
C LEU A 531 -27.66 -11.53 -9.02
N PRO A 532 -28.25 -11.39 -10.22
CA PRO A 532 -29.16 -12.42 -10.75
C PRO A 532 -28.38 -13.59 -11.36
N ASP A 533 -29.05 -14.70 -11.49
CA ASP A 533 -28.75 -15.92 -12.24
C ASP A 533 -27.28 -16.36 -12.31
N PRO A 534 -26.85 -17.23 -11.38
CA PRO A 534 -27.61 -17.69 -10.22
C PRO A 534 -27.49 -16.73 -9.04
N GLY A 535 -28.39 -16.86 -8.06
CA GLY A 535 -28.37 -16.05 -6.85
C GLY A 535 -27.06 -16.20 -6.05
N ILE A 536 -26.78 -15.22 -5.20
CA ILE A 536 -25.50 -15.04 -4.50
C ILE A 536 -24.99 -16.28 -3.75
N HIS A 537 -25.90 -17.05 -3.11
CA HIS A 537 -25.49 -18.24 -2.35
C HIS A 537 -24.93 -19.35 -3.25
N TYR A 538 -25.56 -19.58 -4.40
CA TYR A 538 -25.09 -20.56 -5.37
C TYR A 538 -23.80 -20.07 -6.04
N LEU A 539 -23.74 -18.79 -6.39
CA LEU A 539 -22.54 -18.18 -6.96
C LEU A 539 -21.33 -18.35 -6.03
N LEU A 540 -21.47 -18.00 -4.75
CA LEU A 540 -20.39 -18.15 -3.78
C LEU A 540 -20.02 -19.61 -3.52
N ALA A 541 -20.98 -20.54 -3.57
CA ALA A 541 -20.71 -21.97 -3.49
C ALA A 541 -19.93 -22.47 -4.71
N SER A 542 -20.31 -22.03 -5.92
CA SER A 542 -19.58 -22.37 -7.16
C SER A 542 -18.17 -21.78 -7.18
N ILE A 543 -18.00 -20.53 -6.76
CA ILE A 543 -16.65 -19.90 -6.62
C ILE A 543 -15.77 -20.71 -5.67
N LYS A 544 -16.34 -21.22 -4.59
CA LYS A 544 -15.60 -22.05 -3.62
C LYS A 544 -15.23 -23.43 -4.14
N ALA A 545 -16.02 -24.00 -5.04
CA ALA A 545 -15.70 -25.28 -5.64
C ALA A 545 -14.48 -25.21 -6.58
N GLU A 546 -14.21 -24.02 -7.13
CA GLU A 546 -13.02 -23.78 -7.94
C GLU A 546 -11.80 -23.53 -7.04
N SER A 547 -10.78 -24.36 -7.17
CA SER A 547 -9.59 -24.38 -6.28
C SER A 547 -8.88 -23.03 -6.20
N TYR A 548 -8.81 -22.31 -7.31
CA TYR A 548 -8.20 -21.00 -7.42
C TYR A 548 -9.14 -19.88 -6.92
N ALA A 549 -10.40 -19.87 -7.41
CA ALA A 549 -11.36 -18.84 -7.12
C ALA A 549 -11.79 -18.83 -5.63
N ALA A 550 -11.72 -19.99 -4.98
CA ALA A 550 -12.03 -20.15 -3.55
C ALA A 550 -11.19 -19.26 -2.63
N ARG A 551 -10.04 -18.76 -3.10
CA ARG A 551 -9.07 -17.98 -2.32
C ARG A 551 -9.04 -16.51 -2.68
N VAL A 552 -9.60 -16.16 -3.83
CA VAL A 552 -9.67 -14.76 -4.27
C VAL A 552 -10.52 -13.98 -3.26
N PRO A 553 -10.05 -12.82 -2.77
CA PRO A 553 -10.84 -11.97 -1.88
C PRO A 553 -12.12 -11.47 -2.55
N ILE A 554 -13.23 -11.61 -1.85
CA ILE A 554 -14.55 -11.23 -2.33
C ILE A 554 -15.09 -10.08 -1.49
N PHE A 555 -15.39 -8.96 -2.14
CA PHE A 555 -16.08 -7.83 -1.55
C PHE A 555 -17.56 -7.90 -1.95
N LEU A 556 -18.41 -8.18 -0.97
CA LEU A 556 -19.84 -8.35 -1.17
C LEU A 556 -20.60 -7.07 -0.78
N ALA A 557 -21.09 -6.34 -1.77
CA ALA A 557 -21.90 -5.16 -1.55
C ALA A 557 -23.31 -5.56 -1.10
N ALA A 558 -23.69 -5.13 0.11
CA ALA A 558 -24.98 -5.40 0.67
C ALA A 558 -26.05 -4.50 0.03
N VAL A 559 -26.79 -5.04 -0.93
CA VAL A 559 -27.94 -4.37 -1.53
C VAL A 559 -29.20 -4.80 -0.76
N PRO A 560 -30.06 -3.87 -0.31
CA PRO A 560 -31.29 -4.21 0.35
C PRO A 560 -32.24 -5.00 -0.57
N GLU A 561 -32.91 -5.98 -0.02
CA GLU A 561 -33.89 -6.83 -0.73
C GLU A 561 -35.27 -6.62 -0.15
N GLY A 562 -36.32 -6.83 -0.98
CA GLY A 562 -37.72 -6.79 -0.56
C GLY A 562 -38.47 -5.58 -1.06
N GLY A 563 -39.77 -5.52 -0.71
CA GLY A 563 -40.71 -4.50 -1.19
C GLY A 563 -40.33 -3.08 -0.77
N LEU A 564 -39.83 -2.91 0.44
CA LEU A 564 -39.43 -1.60 0.98
C LEU A 564 -38.24 -1.03 0.19
N ALA A 565 -37.23 -1.85 -0.08
CA ALA A 565 -36.07 -1.42 -0.87
C ALA A 565 -36.48 -1.01 -2.30
N LYS A 566 -37.42 -1.74 -2.91
CA LYS A 566 -37.95 -1.41 -4.22
C LYS A 566 -38.72 -0.09 -4.19
N ASP A 567 -39.56 0.11 -3.19
CA ASP A 567 -40.29 1.36 -2.98
C ASP A 567 -39.33 2.57 -2.81
N LEU A 568 -38.29 2.43 -1.99
CA LEU A 568 -37.31 3.48 -1.81
C LEU A 568 -36.55 3.83 -3.13
N VAL A 569 -36.17 2.84 -3.89
CA VAL A 569 -35.53 3.05 -5.22
C VAL A 569 -36.50 3.72 -6.19
N ASP A 570 -37.76 3.32 -6.22
CA ASP A 570 -38.80 3.93 -7.10
C ASP A 570 -39.12 5.37 -6.67
N ARG A 571 -39.20 5.65 -5.37
CA ARG A 571 -39.38 7.02 -4.82
C ARG A 571 -38.16 7.90 -5.18
N TYR A 572 -36.95 7.39 -5.03
CA TYR A 572 -35.73 8.09 -5.41
C TYR A 572 -35.71 8.40 -6.91
N ARG A 573 -36.00 7.40 -7.74
CA ARG A 573 -36.01 7.54 -9.20
C ARG A 573 -37.03 8.57 -9.66
N LYS A 574 -38.25 8.55 -9.10
CA LYS A 574 -39.29 9.53 -9.39
C LYS A 574 -38.88 10.94 -8.99
N ALA A 575 -38.35 11.11 -7.76
CA ALA A 575 -37.92 12.41 -7.26
C ALA A 575 -36.72 12.96 -8.04
N SER A 576 -35.71 12.12 -8.31
CA SER A 576 -34.51 12.54 -9.04
C SER A 576 -34.78 12.81 -10.53
N GLY A 577 -35.66 12.04 -11.17
CA GLY A 577 -36.11 12.30 -12.55
C GLY A 577 -36.84 13.63 -12.68
N ARG A 578 -37.72 13.94 -11.71
CA ARG A 578 -38.43 15.23 -11.65
C ARG A 578 -37.48 16.39 -11.31
N LEU A 579 -36.53 16.17 -10.42
CA LEU A 579 -35.51 17.17 -10.08
C LEU A 579 -34.66 17.52 -11.30
N LYS A 580 -34.23 16.54 -12.10
CA LYS A 580 -33.44 16.78 -13.31
C LYS A 580 -34.17 17.66 -14.35
N GLN A 581 -35.48 17.49 -14.49
CA GLN A 581 -36.30 18.36 -15.37
C GLN A 581 -36.39 19.80 -14.85
N ILE A 582 -36.39 19.98 -13.53
CA ILE A 582 -36.47 21.29 -12.87
C ILE A 582 -35.08 21.98 -12.86
N ASP A 583 -34.01 21.23 -12.63
CA ASP A 583 -32.63 21.75 -12.50
C ASP A 583 -32.20 22.58 -13.75
N GLU A 584 -32.60 22.19 -14.97
CA GLU A 584 -32.29 22.95 -16.18
C GLU A 584 -32.97 24.33 -16.19
N ILE A 585 -34.23 24.38 -15.76
CA ILE A 585 -35.03 25.63 -15.68
C ILE A 585 -34.44 26.53 -14.60
N VAL A 586 -34.15 25.96 -13.43
CA VAL A 586 -33.58 26.70 -12.29
C VAL A 586 -32.17 27.18 -12.60
N ALA A 587 -31.36 26.40 -13.28
CA ALA A 587 -30.02 26.81 -13.70
C ALA A 587 -30.06 27.96 -14.70
N ALA A 588 -30.95 27.92 -15.68
CA ALA A 588 -31.16 29.01 -16.65
C ALA A 588 -31.60 30.29 -15.93
N TYR A 589 -32.60 30.19 -15.02
CA TYR A 589 -33.05 31.32 -14.23
C TYR A 589 -31.95 31.93 -13.38
N LYS A 590 -31.17 31.11 -12.66
CA LYS A 590 -30.07 31.58 -11.81
C LYS A 590 -29.00 32.28 -12.63
N LYS A 591 -28.66 31.77 -13.81
CA LYS A 591 -27.72 32.38 -14.76
C LYS A 591 -28.19 33.76 -15.24
N ASP A 592 -29.46 33.85 -15.62
CA ASP A 592 -30.04 35.14 -16.08
C ASP A 592 -30.12 36.15 -14.93
N LEU A 593 -30.45 35.70 -13.71
CA LEU A 593 -30.48 36.54 -12.49
C LEU A 593 -29.07 37.07 -12.14
N GLU A 594 -28.08 36.20 -12.16
CA GLU A 594 -26.68 36.58 -11.91
C GLU A 594 -26.17 37.62 -12.91
N ALA A 595 -26.54 37.47 -14.18
CA ALA A 595 -26.22 38.45 -15.22
C ALA A 595 -26.82 39.84 -14.92
N ILE A 596 -28.08 39.91 -14.46
CA ILE A 596 -28.75 41.15 -14.05
C ILE A 596 -28.06 41.75 -12.84
N GLU A 597 -27.73 40.95 -11.82
CA GLU A 597 -27.02 41.43 -10.61
C GLU A 597 -25.62 41.94 -10.89
N ILE A 598 -24.87 41.31 -11.80
CA ILE A 598 -23.54 41.76 -12.23
C ILE A 598 -23.67 43.10 -12.95
N ASN A 599 -24.62 43.20 -13.89
CA ASN A 599 -24.87 44.46 -14.63
C ASN A 599 -25.22 45.61 -13.70
N GLN A 600 -26.07 45.38 -12.71
CA GLN A 600 -26.41 46.41 -11.69
C GLN A 600 -25.17 46.82 -10.91
N ARG A 601 -24.40 45.85 -10.44
CA ARG A 601 -23.19 46.11 -9.63
C ARG A 601 -22.15 46.94 -10.40
N ASP A 602 -21.95 46.62 -11.68
CA ASP A 602 -21.05 47.33 -12.57
C ASP A 602 -21.56 48.77 -12.90
N THR A 603 -22.87 48.92 -13.07
CA THR A 603 -23.52 50.21 -13.32
C THR A 603 -23.42 51.12 -12.10
N VAL A 604 -23.73 50.61 -10.92
CA VAL A 604 -23.60 51.35 -9.65
C VAL A 604 -22.14 51.74 -9.42
N LYS A 605 -21.19 50.87 -9.70
CA LYS A 605 -19.75 51.15 -9.57
C LYS A 605 -19.30 52.27 -10.47
N LYS A 606 -19.66 52.23 -11.77
CA LYS A 606 -19.33 53.29 -12.73
C LYS A 606 -19.90 54.65 -12.31
N ILE A 607 -21.13 54.66 -11.80
CA ILE A 607 -21.78 55.88 -11.33
C ILE A 607 -21.09 56.45 -10.11
N ASN A 608 -20.80 55.63 -9.13
CA ASN A 608 -20.06 56.07 -7.94
C ASN A 608 -18.68 56.64 -8.31
N GLU A 609 -17.94 55.99 -9.19
CA GLU A 609 -16.65 56.47 -9.67
C GLU A 609 -16.75 57.80 -10.46
N ARG A 610 -17.87 58.03 -11.16
CA ARG A 610 -18.14 59.29 -11.86
C ARG A 610 -18.44 60.38 -10.83
N PHE A 611 -19.39 60.15 -9.91
CA PHE A 611 -19.75 61.15 -8.91
C PHE A 611 -18.64 61.43 -7.92
N GLU A 612 -17.80 60.50 -7.55
CA GLU A 612 -16.61 60.72 -6.76
C GLU A 612 -15.63 61.71 -7.44
N ARG A 613 -15.49 61.61 -8.78
CA ARG A 613 -14.68 62.58 -9.54
C ARG A 613 -15.33 63.96 -9.57
N GLU A 614 -16.64 64.02 -9.80
CA GLU A 614 -17.41 65.28 -9.75
C GLU A 614 -17.36 65.92 -8.35
N LEU A 615 -17.58 65.18 -7.29
CA LEU A 615 -17.43 65.64 -5.89
C LEU A 615 -16.03 66.18 -5.58
N LYS A 616 -14.99 65.49 -6.07
CA LYS A 616 -13.60 65.97 -5.92
C LYS A 616 -13.38 67.35 -6.56
N GLU A 617 -13.96 67.59 -7.71
CA GLU A 617 -13.84 68.87 -8.44
C GLU A 617 -14.67 69.95 -7.76
N VAL A 618 -15.87 69.65 -7.28
CA VAL A 618 -16.76 70.60 -6.53
C VAL A 618 -16.15 70.98 -5.17
N ARG A 619 -15.61 70.02 -4.45
CA ARG A 619 -14.92 70.30 -3.16
C ARG A 619 -13.66 71.17 -3.29
N LYS A 620 -12.96 71.09 -4.45
CA LYS A 620 -11.83 72.02 -4.72
C LYS A 620 -12.30 73.48 -4.83
N LYS A 621 -13.54 73.72 -5.27
CA LYS A 621 -14.14 75.01 -5.41
C LYS A 621 -14.69 75.62 -4.13
N ARG A 622 -14.68 74.92 -3.00
CA ARG A 622 -15.11 75.30 -1.65
C ARG A 622 -16.55 75.83 -1.58
N ASN A 623 -17.45 75.29 -2.40
CA ASN A 623 -18.87 75.62 -2.39
C ASN A 623 -19.71 74.52 -1.79
N GLU A 624 -20.17 74.60 -0.52
CA GLU A 624 -20.94 73.60 0.19
C GLU A 624 -22.31 73.33 -0.44
N SER A 625 -22.96 74.31 -1.00
CA SER A 625 -24.27 74.16 -1.68
C SER A 625 -24.17 73.24 -2.92
N ASP A 626 -23.05 73.34 -3.69
CA ASP A 626 -22.84 72.52 -4.86
C ASP A 626 -22.46 71.07 -4.49
N VAL A 627 -21.82 70.86 -3.32
CA VAL A 627 -21.56 69.50 -2.81
C VAL A 627 -22.86 68.80 -2.45
N GLU A 628 -23.74 69.48 -1.68
CA GLU A 628 -25.05 68.89 -1.28
C GLU A 628 -25.96 68.61 -2.49
N ALA A 629 -25.95 69.48 -3.52
CA ALA A 629 -26.66 69.27 -4.75
C ALA A 629 -26.16 68.04 -5.53
N THR A 630 -24.82 67.82 -5.56
CA THR A 630 -24.19 66.66 -6.24
C THR A 630 -24.48 65.37 -5.51
N GLU A 631 -24.43 65.37 -4.18
CA GLU A 631 -24.77 64.18 -3.36
C GLU A 631 -26.25 63.81 -3.49
N LYS A 632 -27.16 64.82 -3.55
CA LYS A 632 -28.58 64.59 -3.82
C LYS A 632 -28.82 64.02 -5.19
N GLN A 633 -28.12 64.51 -6.22
CA GLN A 633 -28.20 64.00 -7.58
C GLN A 633 -27.66 62.55 -7.70
N LEU A 634 -26.64 62.17 -6.92
CA LEU A 634 -26.17 60.78 -6.83
C LEU A 634 -27.26 59.89 -6.22
N ALA A 635 -27.89 60.32 -5.11
CA ALA A 635 -28.94 59.55 -4.45
C ALA A 635 -30.17 59.32 -5.38
N GLU A 636 -30.60 60.38 -6.10
CA GLU A 636 -31.68 60.27 -7.11
C GLU A 636 -31.29 59.31 -8.25
N THR A 637 -30.04 59.39 -8.77
CA THR A 637 -29.54 58.49 -9.83
C THR A 637 -29.48 57.06 -9.41
N LEU A 638 -29.00 56.78 -8.18
CA LEU A 638 -28.97 55.42 -7.62
C LEU A 638 -30.37 54.88 -7.37
N SER A 639 -31.34 55.74 -6.96
CA SER A 639 -32.75 55.30 -6.83
C SER A 639 -33.35 54.86 -8.15
N VAL A 640 -33.14 55.64 -9.24
CA VAL A 640 -33.65 55.27 -10.59
C VAL A 640 -33.03 53.94 -11.05
N ILE A 641 -31.73 53.68 -10.76
CA ILE A 641 -31.07 52.42 -11.15
C ILE A 641 -31.63 51.24 -10.34
N ASN A 642 -31.86 51.43 -9.05
CA ASN A 642 -32.47 50.43 -8.23
C ASN A 642 -33.90 50.09 -8.69
N ASP A 643 -34.70 51.08 -9.08
CA ASP A 643 -36.02 50.87 -9.61
C ASP A 643 -35.97 50.11 -10.96
N GLY A 644 -35.01 50.49 -11.83
CA GLY A 644 -34.72 49.76 -13.09
C GLY A 644 -34.37 48.30 -12.84
N HIS A 645 -33.49 48.04 -11.89
CA HIS A 645 -33.09 46.68 -11.51
C HIS A 645 -34.25 45.85 -10.96
N LEU A 646 -35.12 46.46 -10.11
CA LEU A 646 -36.31 45.81 -9.65
C LEU A 646 -37.28 45.47 -10.80
N GLN A 647 -37.33 46.32 -11.81
CA GLN A 647 -38.17 46.05 -13.00
C GLN A 647 -37.58 44.88 -13.81
N GLU A 648 -36.26 44.87 -14.06
CA GLU A 648 -35.57 43.74 -14.74
C GLU A 648 -35.81 42.41 -14.04
N ILE A 649 -35.81 42.39 -12.69
CA ILE A 649 -36.10 41.18 -11.90
C ILE A 649 -37.60 40.78 -12.06
N LYS A 650 -38.50 41.76 -12.13
CA LYS A 650 -39.90 41.46 -12.40
C LYS A 650 -40.12 40.87 -13.79
N ASP A 651 -39.46 41.40 -14.78
CA ASP A 651 -39.52 40.92 -16.17
C ASP A 651 -38.86 39.51 -16.28
N LEU A 652 -37.77 39.25 -15.55
CA LEU A 652 -37.19 37.92 -15.45
C LEU A 652 -38.18 36.92 -14.81
N ASN A 653 -38.82 37.29 -13.71
CA ASN A 653 -39.80 36.45 -13.04
C ASN A 653 -41.03 36.21 -13.94
N PHE A 654 -41.42 37.16 -14.80
CA PHE A 654 -42.45 37.00 -15.84
C PHE A 654 -42.00 36.07 -16.96
N LYS A 655 -40.74 36.17 -17.42
CA LYS A 655 -40.14 35.26 -18.42
C LYS A 655 -40.15 33.81 -17.90
N TYR A 656 -39.82 33.60 -16.64
CA TYR A 656 -39.85 32.28 -16.02
C TYR A 656 -41.13 32.10 -15.18
N LYS A 657 -42.28 32.14 -15.82
CA LYS A 657 -43.59 32.07 -15.15
C LYS A 657 -43.71 30.89 -14.19
N GLY A 658 -43.95 31.19 -12.92
CA GLY A 658 -44.08 30.18 -11.88
C GLY A 658 -42.74 29.75 -11.24
N ILE A 659 -41.64 30.46 -11.51
CA ILE A 659 -40.29 30.10 -10.99
C ILE A 659 -40.23 29.95 -9.48
N GLN A 660 -40.96 30.76 -8.69
CA GLN A 660 -40.99 30.65 -7.25
C GLN A 660 -41.52 29.29 -6.78
N LYS A 661 -42.56 28.77 -7.45
CA LYS A 661 -43.10 27.44 -7.18
C LYS A 661 -42.07 26.37 -7.58
N THR A 662 -41.38 26.54 -8.72
CA THR A 662 -40.34 25.65 -9.21
C THR A 662 -39.16 25.58 -8.25
N LEU A 663 -38.71 26.71 -7.66
CA LEU A 663 -37.70 26.77 -6.64
C LEU A 663 -38.08 26.08 -5.31
N ILE A 664 -39.37 26.20 -4.93
CA ILE A 664 -39.90 25.47 -3.78
C ILE A 664 -39.90 23.97 -4.07
N ASP A 665 -40.43 23.57 -5.22
CA ASP A 665 -40.46 22.17 -5.69
C ASP A 665 -39.04 21.57 -5.76
N GLU A 666 -38.02 22.34 -6.27
CA GLU A 666 -36.61 21.93 -6.25
C GLU A 666 -36.14 21.61 -4.83
N LYS A 667 -36.36 22.56 -3.90
CA LYS A 667 -35.93 22.42 -2.50
C LYS A 667 -36.63 21.22 -1.81
N ASP A 668 -37.90 21.01 -2.07
CA ASP A 668 -38.66 19.91 -1.49
C ASP A 668 -38.26 18.56 -2.10
N LEU A 669 -38.00 18.49 -3.41
CA LEU A 669 -37.49 17.29 -4.03
C LEU A 669 -36.08 16.93 -3.53
N ARG A 670 -35.22 17.91 -3.27
CA ARG A 670 -33.90 17.67 -2.64
C ARG A 670 -34.03 17.12 -1.23
N LYS A 671 -34.99 17.62 -0.43
CA LYS A 671 -35.29 17.07 0.90
C LYS A 671 -35.81 15.63 0.81
N ILE A 672 -36.75 15.36 -0.12
CA ILE A 672 -37.28 14.00 -0.35
C ILE A 672 -36.14 13.05 -0.75
N ILE A 673 -35.26 13.47 -1.66
CA ILE A 673 -34.12 12.66 -2.10
C ILE A 673 -33.18 12.37 -0.92
N ALA A 674 -32.88 13.37 -0.07
CA ALA A 674 -32.07 13.19 1.13
C ALA A 674 -32.73 12.21 2.12
N ALA A 675 -34.00 12.40 2.43
CA ALA A 675 -34.73 11.52 3.35
C ALA A 675 -34.85 10.08 2.85
N VAL A 676 -35.07 9.89 1.55
CA VAL A 676 -35.08 8.55 0.93
C VAL A 676 -33.68 7.93 0.96
N GLY A 677 -32.62 8.75 0.79
CA GLY A 677 -31.22 8.32 0.92
C GLY A 677 -30.93 7.82 2.34
N ASP A 678 -31.31 8.57 3.37
CA ASP A 678 -31.13 8.19 4.77
C ASP A 678 -31.89 6.89 5.11
N GLU A 679 -33.15 6.74 4.64
CA GLU A 679 -33.92 5.51 4.81
C GLU A 679 -33.26 4.32 4.13
N TYR A 680 -32.71 4.53 2.91
CA TYR A 680 -31.98 3.49 2.16
C TYR A 680 -30.70 3.05 2.88
N GLU A 681 -29.91 3.99 3.43
CA GLU A 681 -28.69 3.67 4.18
C GLU A 681 -29.00 2.86 5.46
N VAL A 682 -30.11 3.11 6.13
CA VAL A 682 -30.56 2.29 7.27
C VAL A 682 -30.84 0.85 6.84
N GLU A 683 -31.50 0.64 5.70
CA GLU A 683 -31.77 -0.71 5.16
C GLU A 683 -30.49 -1.39 4.69
N VAL A 684 -29.56 -0.66 4.07
CA VAL A 684 -28.20 -1.16 3.75
C VAL A 684 -27.50 -1.63 5.01
N GLY A 685 -27.54 -0.84 6.09
CA GLY A 685 -26.95 -1.21 7.38
C GLY A 685 -27.50 -2.52 7.95
N LYS A 686 -28.81 -2.70 7.94
CA LYS A 686 -29.46 -3.95 8.36
C LYS A 686 -29.00 -5.14 7.51
N ARG A 687 -28.90 -4.96 6.18
CA ARG A 687 -28.46 -6.01 5.26
C ARG A 687 -26.98 -6.36 5.47
N VAL A 688 -26.11 -5.37 5.70
CA VAL A 688 -24.70 -5.58 6.05
C VAL A 688 -24.57 -6.48 7.27
N GLU A 689 -25.30 -6.19 8.34
CA GLU A 689 -25.22 -6.98 9.57
C GLU A 689 -25.77 -8.41 9.37
N ALA A 690 -26.85 -8.58 8.61
CA ALA A 690 -27.39 -9.90 8.28
C ALA A 690 -26.39 -10.74 7.48
N LEU A 691 -25.76 -10.15 6.45
CA LEU A 691 -24.76 -10.85 5.61
C LEU A 691 -23.46 -11.13 6.37
N LYS A 692 -22.99 -10.21 7.22
CA LYS A 692 -21.83 -10.46 8.10
C LYS A 692 -22.09 -11.64 9.04
N LYS A 693 -23.26 -11.72 9.62
CA LYS A 693 -23.64 -12.85 10.48
C LYS A 693 -23.64 -14.17 9.69
N HIS A 694 -24.17 -14.15 8.47
CA HIS A 694 -24.26 -15.32 7.60
C HIS A 694 -22.87 -15.80 7.16
N PHE A 695 -21.98 -14.90 6.75
CA PHE A 695 -20.64 -15.21 6.21
C PHE A 695 -19.51 -15.16 7.26
N LYS A 696 -19.83 -15.08 8.56
CA LYS A 696 -18.87 -14.96 9.68
C LYS A 696 -17.72 -15.98 9.67
N LYS A 697 -17.93 -17.17 9.08
CA LYS A 697 -16.94 -18.26 9.03
C LYS A 697 -16.09 -18.26 7.73
N GLN A 698 -16.22 -17.24 6.89
CA GLN A 698 -15.58 -17.20 5.57
C GLN A 698 -14.59 -16.02 5.52
N ASP A 699 -13.32 -16.32 5.73
CA ASP A 699 -12.25 -15.30 5.88
C ASP A 699 -11.99 -14.51 4.60
N ASN A 700 -12.32 -15.04 3.42
CA ASN A 700 -12.13 -14.38 2.14
C ASN A 700 -13.32 -13.51 1.68
N ILE A 701 -14.44 -13.50 2.44
CA ILE A 701 -15.61 -12.67 2.11
C ILE A 701 -15.70 -11.48 3.05
N ARG A 702 -15.66 -10.28 2.50
CA ARG A 702 -15.84 -9.01 3.20
C ARG A 702 -17.15 -8.37 2.78
N VAL A 703 -18.08 -8.22 3.73
CA VAL A 703 -19.36 -7.57 3.47
C VAL A 703 -19.20 -6.06 3.67
N VAL A 704 -19.54 -5.29 2.64
CA VAL A 704 -19.43 -3.83 2.59
C VAL A 704 -20.76 -3.20 2.23
N SER A 705 -20.94 -1.90 2.48
CA SER A 705 -22.13 -1.15 2.04
C SER A 705 -22.08 -0.87 0.53
N THR A 706 -23.22 -0.56 -0.07
CA THR A 706 -23.29 -0.11 -1.48
C THR A 706 -22.51 1.17 -1.72
N GLY A 707 -22.49 2.09 -0.76
CA GLY A 707 -21.72 3.35 -0.81
C GLY A 707 -20.22 3.12 -0.93
N HIS A 708 -19.73 2.02 -0.40
CA HIS A 708 -18.32 1.63 -0.50
C HIS A 708 -17.87 1.42 -1.97
N PHE A 709 -18.74 0.91 -2.84
CA PHE A 709 -18.45 0.74 -4.26
C PHE A 709 -18.44 2.07 -5.05
N SER A 710 -18.77 3.17 -4.41
CA SER A 710 -18.73 4.52 -4.97
C SER A 710 -17.56 5.37 -4.46
N ASP A 711 -16.74 4.82 -3.54
CA ASP A 711 -15.57 5.49 -2.96
C ASP A 711 -14.27 4.88 -3.46
N SER A 712 -13.60 5.56 -4.40
CA SER A 712 -12.33 5.10 -4.98
C SER A 712 -11.20 4.96 -3.94
N LYS A 713 -11.19 5.81 -2.91
CA LYS A 713 -10.17 5.73 -1.84
C LYS A 713 -10.43 4.53 -0.91
N ALA A 714 -11.70 4.20 -0.65
CA ALA A 714 -12.05 3.01 0.11
C ALA A 714 -11.66 1.74 -0.66
N ILE A 715 -11.99 1.66 -1.95
CA ILE A 715 -11.60 0.54 -2.81
C ILE A 715 -10.08 0.42 -2.92
N GLN A 716 -9.36 1.53 -3.09
CA GLN A 716 -7.90 1.52 -3.13
C GLN A 716 -7.30 0.97 -1.83
N ARG A 717 -7.83 1.38 -0.67
CA ARG A 717 -7.42 0.83 0.63
C ARG A 717 -7.70 -0.66 0.74
N ASP A 718 -8.86 -1.12 0.27
CA ASP A 718 -9.21 -2.53 0.28
C ASP A 718 -8.26 -3.36 -0.57
N ILE A 719 -7.95 -2.91 -1.78
CA ILE A 719 -6.98 -3.56 -2.67
C ILE A 719 -5.60 -3.60 -2.00
N GLN A 720 -5.16 -2.49 -1.40
CA GLN A 720 -3.89 -2.43 -0.66
C GLN A 720 -3.87 -3.37 0.55
N LEU A 721 -4.98 -3.44 1.31
CA LEU A 721 -5.11 -4.35 2.45
C LEU A 721 -5.05 -5.82 2.01
N VAL A 722 -5.72 -6.17 0.91
CA VAL A 722 -5.66 -7.52 0.33
C VAL A 722 -4.22 -7.89 0.00
N PHE A 723 -3.49 -7.03 -0.70
CA PHE A 723 -2.09 -7.30 -1.03
C PHE A 723 -1.17 -7.27 0.21
N ALA A 724 -1.46 -6.44 1.20
CA ALA A 724 -0.71 -6.44 2.47
C ALA A 724 -0.95 -7.73 3.27
N GLU A 725 -2.18 -8.23 3.32
CA GLU A 725 -2.51 -9.53 3.94
C GLU A 725 -1.91 -10.71 3.19
N MET A 726 -1.85 -10.63 1.85
CA MET A 726 -1.17 -11.60 1.01
C MET A 726 0.37 -11.44 1.04
N GLY A 727 0.88 -10.33 1.59
CA GLY A 727 2.30 -10.03 1.75
C GLY A 727 3.04 -9.71 0.46
N ALA A 728 2.33 -9.48 -0.65
CA ALA A 728 2.95 -9.21 -1.95
C ALA A 728 2.05 -8.33 -2.85
N PRO A 729 2.66 -7.45 -3.68
CA PRO A 729 1.91 -6.68 -4.67
C PRO A 729 1.37 -7.60 -5.78
N ALA A 730 0.45 -7.08 -6.60
CA ALA A 730 -0.03 -7.79 -7.79
C ALA A 730 1.13 -8.26 -8.69
N LEU A 731 0.94 -9.39 -9.41
CA LEU A 731 1.93 -9.87 -10.38
C LEU A 731 2.14 -8.83 -11.48
N THR A 732 3.40 -8.56 -11.79
CA THR A 732 3.78 -7.73 -12.95
C THR A 732 3.57 -8.50 -14.25
N GLU A 733 3.51 -7.80 -15.38
CA GLU A 733 3.44 -8.46 -16.70
C GLU A 733 4.68 -9.31 -16.99
N GLU A 734 5.85 -8.87 -16.52
CA GLU A 734 7.08 -9.64 -16.63
C GLU A 734 7.01 -10.96 -15.86
N GLU A 735 6.52 -10.93 -14.59
CA GLU A 735 6.32 -12.15 -13.81
C GLU A 735 5.32 -13.09 -14.49
N ARG A 736 4.24 -12.55 -15.05
CA ARG A 736 3.23 -13.36 -15.78
C ARG A 736 3.82 -14.03 -17.01
N LYS A 737 4.67 -13.34 -17.77
CA LYS A 737 5.40 -13.93 -18.91
C LYS A 737 6.36 -15.01 -18.46
N ASN A 738 7.16 -14.73 -17.43
CA ASN A 738 8.11 -15.69 -16.89
C ASN A 738 7.42 -16.96 -16.37
N TYR A 739 6.25 -16.83 -15.76
CA TYR A 739 5.46 -17.97 -15.29
C TYR A 739 4.84 -18.75 -16.46
N ALA A 740 4.40 -18.07 -17.52
CA ALA A 740 3.90 -18.74 -18.72
C ALA A 740 5.03 -19.53 -19.43
N GLU A 741 6.22 -18.95 -19.53
CA GLU A 741 7.41 -19.63 -20.08
C GLU A 741 7.79 -20.87 -19.26
N ALA A 742 7.86 -20.74 -17.94
CA ALA A 742 8.13 -21.87 -17.05
C ALA A 742 7.02 -22.94 -17.14
N ALA A 743 5.77 -22.50 -17.20
CA ALA A 743 4.64 -23.44 -17.30
C ALA A 743 4.65 -24.24 -18.60
N VAL A 744 4.87 -23.61 -19.74
CA VAL A 744 4.91 -24.34 -21.03
C VAL A 744 6.11 -25.28 -21.10
N PHE A 745 7.27 -24.91 -20.58
CA PHE A 745 8.43 -25.77 -20.47
C PHE A 745 8.14 -27.07 -19.70
N TRP A 746 7.54 -26.95 -18.51
CA TRP A 746 7.23 -28.10 -17.68
C TRP A 746 6.08 -28.94 -18.24
N LEU A 747 5.05 -28.29 -18.81
CA LEU A 747 3.96 -29.01 -19.47
C LEU A 747 4.43 -29.79 -20.70
N ALA A 748 5.45 -29.29 -21.43
CA ALA A 748 6.08 -30.03 -22.53
C ALA A 748 6.76 -31.31 -22.03
N LYS A 749 7.52 -31.21 -20.92
CA LYS A 749 8.13 -32.40 -20.29
C LYS A 749 7.10 -33.41 -19.79
N ILE A 750 6.02 -32.91 -19.15
CA ILE A 750 4.93 -33.78 -18.71
C ILE A 750 4.26 -34.46 -19.89
N ALA A 751 3.94 -33.74 -20.97
CA ALA A 751 3.32 -34.28 -22.17
C ALA A 751 4.21 -35.32 -22.90
N LYS A 752 5.53 -35.17 -22.84
CA LYS A 752 6.50 -36.14 -23.33
C LYS A 752 6.57 -37.42 -22.48
N GLY A 753 6.03 -37.38 -21.23
CA GLY A 753 6.13 -38.49 -20.28
C GLY A 753 7.45 -38.51 -19.50
N GLU A 754 8.25 -37.44 -19.49
CA GLU A 754 9.51 -37.35 -18.76
C GLU A 754 9.30 -37.30 -17.23
N LEU A 755 8.08 -36.97 -16.79
CA LEU A 755 7.71 -36.87 -15.38
C LEU A 755 6.59 -37.90 -15.06
N PRO A 756 6.95 -39.06 -14.52
CA PRO A 756 5.96 -40.08 -14.13
C PRO A 756 4.96 -39.55 -13.09
N GLY A 757 3.69 -39.90 -13.25
CA GLY A 757 2.63 -39.52 -12.31
C GLY A 757 1.95 -38.16 -12.61
N TYR A 758 2.43 -37.41 -13.61
CA TYR A 758 1.78 -36.20 -14.10
C TYR A 758 1.06 -36.40 -15.42
N ASP A 759 -0.04 -35.71 -15.63
CA ASP A 759 -0.85 -35.75 -16.85
C ASP A 759 -1.10 -34.35 -17.40
N ALA A 760 -0.63 -34.09 -18.63
CA ALA A 760 -0.78 -32.77 -19.25
C ALA A 760 -2.16 -32.52 -19.90
N ARG A 761 -2.99 -33.60 -20.07
CA ARG A 761 -4.30 -33.50 -20.75
C ARG A 761 -5.24 -32.41 -20.16
N PRO A 762 -5.35 -32.23 -18.82
CA PRO A 762 -6.16 -31.16 -18.26
C PRO A 762 -5.72 -29.76 -18.68
N ALA A 763 -4.45 -29.56 -19.02
CA ALA A 763 -3.91 -28.26 -19.46
C ALA A 763 -4.16 -27.96 -20.95
N THR A 764 -4.82 -28.83 -21.71
CA THR A 764 -4.99 -28.70 -23.18
C THR A 764 -5.59 -27.33 -23.56
N VAL A 765 -6.66 -26.91 -22.90
CA VAL A 765 -7.31 -25.61 -23.18
C VAL A 765 -6.35 -24.45 -22.94
N ALA A 766 -5.54 -24.54 -21.89
CA ALA A 766 -4.56 -23.52 -21.58
C ALA A 766 -3.43 -23.46 -22.61
N LEU A 767 -2.94 -24.63 -23.05
CA LEU A 767 -1.93 -24.75 -24.11
C LEU A 767 -2.45 -24.18 -25.45
N LEU A 768 -3.68 -24.47 -25.81
CA LEU A 768 -4.29 -23.88 -27.02
C LEU A 768 -4.50 -22.37 -26.89
N SER A 769 -4.87 -21.86 -25.72
CA SER A 769 -4.99 -20.42 -25.48
C SER A 769 -3.65 -19.67 -25.54
N ALA A 770 -2.55 -20.36 -25.25
CA ALA A 770 -1.20 -19.79 -25.28
C ALA A 770 -0.67 -19.54 -26.70
N LEU A 771 -1.37 -20.01 -27.75
CA LEU A 771 -1.09 -19.71 -29.15
C LEU A 771 -1.30 -18.23 -29.51
N THR A 772 -1.98 -17.46 -28.67
CA THR A 772 -2.20 -16.03 -28.85
C THR A 772 -0.88 -15.29 -29.06
N PRO A 773 -0.76 -14.44 -30.09
CA PRO A 773 0.48 -13.71 -30.39
C PRO A 773 0.95 -12.85 -29.20
N GLY A 774 2.27 -12.86 -28.95
CA GLY A 774 2.90 -12.08 -27.87
C GLY A 774 2.78 -12.68 -26.47
N ARG A 775 2.15 -13.84 -26.32
CA ARG A 775 2.00 -14.53 -25.03
C ARG A 775 3.29 -15.22 -24.58
N LEU A 776 3.94 -15.89 -25.50
CA LEU A 776 5.19 -16.65 -25.28
C LEU A 776 6.29 -16.09 -26.18
N SER A 777 7.52 -16.28 -25.73
CA SER A 777 8.71 -16.09 -26.55
C SER A 777 8.80 -17.14 -27.64
N ASP A 778 9.70 -16.98 -28.59
CA ASP A 778 9.94 -18.00 -29.61
C ASP A 778 10.36 -19.35 -29.00
N GLN A 779 11.15 -19.32 -27.90
CA GLN A 779 11.50 -20.53 -27.17
C GLN A 779 10.29 -21.17 -26.49
N GLY A 780 9.41 -20.36 -25.88
CA GLY A 780 8.15 -20.84 -25.33
C GLY A 780 7.24 -21.44 -26.39
N MET A 781 7.22 -20.89 -27.61
CA MET A 781 6.45 -21.44 -28.73
C MET A 781 7.00 -22.80 -29.22
N ILE A 782 8.32 -23.04 -29.14
CA ILE A 782 8.91 -24.34 -29.40
C ILE A 782 8.40 -25.38 -28.38
N TYR A 783 8.46 -25.06 -27.09
CA TYR A 783 7.93 -25.93 -26.04
C TYR A 783 6.41 -26.15 -26.18
N LEU A 784 5.67 -25.12 -26.57
CA LEU A 784 4.24 -25.24 -26.81
C LEU A 784 3.92 -26.21 -27.94
N ALA A 785 4.64 -26.13 -29.07
CA ALA A 785 4.50 -27.07 -30.17
C ALA A 785 4.82 -28.49 -29.74
N GLU A 786 5.90 -28.68 -28.98
CA GLU A 786 6.28 -29.96 -28.43
C GLU A 786 5.20 -30.56 -27.48
N ALA A 787 4.64 -29.73 -26.59
CA ALA A 787 3.56 -30.11 -25.68
C ALA A 787 2.34 -30.56 -26.46
N LEU A 788 1.88 -29.74 -27.39
CA LEU A 788 0.71 -30.04 -28.25
C LEU A 788 0.91 -31.32 -29.09
N GLY A 789 2.09 -31.51 -29.67
CA GLY A 789 2.40 -32.70 -30.48
C GLY A 789 2.39 -34.02 -29.70
N ASN A 790 2.44 -33.98 -28.37
CA ASN A 790 2.34 -35.19 -27.52
C ASN A 790 0.95 -35.41 -26.92
N LEU A 791 -0.02 -34.52 -27.13
CA LEU A 791 -1.40 -34.68 -26.67
C LEU A 791 -2.24 -35.42 -27.72
N ALA A 792 -2.93 -36.50 -27.34
CA ALA A 792 -3.72 -37.33 -28.25
C ALA A 792 -5.09 -36.72 -28.62
N LEU A 793 -5.15 -35.48 -29.08
CA LEU A 793 -6.38 -34.75 -29.36
C LEU A 793 -6.38 -34.23 -30.81
N GLY A 794 -7.42 -34.55 -31.59
CA GLY A 794 -7.55 -34.17 -33.01
C GLY A 794 -7.45 -32.67 -33.26
N ARG A 795 -8.01 -31.87 -32.37
CA ARG A 795 -8.01 -30.40 -32.46
C ARG A 795 -6.61 -29.77 -32.46
N VAL A 796 -5.59 -30.51 -32.05
CA VAL A 796 -4.20 -30.02 -31.99
C VAL A 796 -3.58 -29.91 -33.39
N GLN A 797 -3.96 -30.78 -34.34
CA GLN A 797 -3.36 -30.80 -35.69
C GLN A 797 -3.60 -29.53 -36.50
N PRO A 798 -4.83 -28.97 -36.57
CA PRO A 798 -5.05 -27.69 -37.28
C PRO A 798 -4.25 -26.52 -36.67
N GLU A 799 -4.12 -26.49 -35.36
CA GLU A 799 -3.37 -25.43 -34.66
C GLU A 799 -1.85 -25.53 -34.92
N LEU A 800 -1.29 -26.73 -34.89
CA LEU A 800 0.10 -26.96 -35.28
C LEU A 800 0.33 -26.60 -36.77
N ALA A 801 -0.63 -26.98 -37.66
CA ALA A 801 -0.56 -26.61 -39.05
C ALA A 801 -0.60 -25.07 -39.26
N ALA A 802 -1.39 -24.34 -38.47
CA ALA A 802 -1.40 -22.90 -38.51
C ALA A 802 -0.02 -22.28 -38.17
N ILE A 803 0.69 -22.80 -37.16
CA ILE A 803 2.07 -22.37 -36.85
C ILE A 803 3.03 -22.68 -38.00
N VAL A 804 2.91 -23.84 -38.61
CA VAL A 804 3.74 -24.24 -39.78
C VAL A 804 3.57 -23.26 -40.93
N MET A 805 2.33 -22.84 -41.19
CA MET A 805 1.98 -21.96 -42.29
C MET A 805 2.25 -20.48 -42.01
N ASP A 806 2.44 -20.09 -40.73
CA ASP A 806 2.68 -18.68 -40.37
C ASP A 806 4.10 -18.23 -40.78
N GLY A 807 4.22 -17.58 -41.93
CA GLY A 807 5.49 -17.08 -42.44
C GLY A 807 6.14 -15.94 -41.60
N LYS A 808 5.43 -15.39 -40.61
CA LYS A 808 5.98 -14.39 -39.69
C LYS A 808 6.79 -15.01 -38.54
N ARG A 809 6.62 -16.30 -38.29
CA ARG A 809 7.35 -17.03 -37.26
C ARG A 809 8.76 -17.37 -37.74
N ILE A 810 9.72 -17.33 -36.82
CA ILE A 810 11.10 -17.72 -37.09
C ILE A 810 11.19 -19.22 -37.46
N PRO A 811 12.16 -19.62 -38.30
CA PRO A 811 12.33 -21.01 -38.74
C PRO A 811 12.33 -22.05 -37.61
N PRO A 812 13.06 -21.87 -36.48
CA PRO A 812 13.05 -22.85 -35.38
C PRO A 812 11.67 -23.19 -34.84
N VAL A 813 10.78 -22.19 -34.70
CA VAL A 813 9.41 -22.38 -34.23
C VAL A 813 8.58 -23.20 -35.24
N ARG A 814 8.71 -22.87 -36.52
CA ARG A 814 8.04 -23.60 -37.62
C ARG A 814 8.55 -25.03 -37.70
N ILE A 815 9.83 -25.25 -37.57
CA ILE A 815 10.45 -26.60 -37.55
C ILE A 815 9.91 -27.40 -36.36
N ALA A 816 9.86 -26.83 -35.16
CA ALA A 816 9.32 -27.52 -34.00
C ALA A 816 7.84 -27.90 -34.19
N ALA A 817 7.04 -27.02 -34.79
CA ALA A 817 5.66 -27.31 -35.12
C ALA A 817 5.52 -28.45 -36.19
N VAL A 818 6.39 -28.46 -37.18
CA VAL A 818 6.43 -29.56 -38.18
C VAL A 818 6.76 -30.89 -37.51
N GLN A 819 7.80 -30.93 -36.69
CA GLN A 819 8.21 -32.15 -35.96
C GLN A 819 7.09 -32.63 -35.04
N ALA A 820 6.45 -31.73 -34.29
CA ALA A 820 5.32 -32.04 -33.44
C ALA A 820 4.11 -32.59 -34.23
N LEU A 821 3.81 -31.96 -35.36
CA LEU A 821 2.69 -32.38 -36.22
C LEU A 821 2.96 -33.75 -36.86
N ILE A 822 4.17 -33.99 -37.39
CA ILE A 822 4.58 -35.30 -37.91
C ILE A 822 4.43 -36.38 -36.84
N LYS A 823 4.95 -36.16 -35.65
CA LYS A 823 4.85 -37.09 -34.52
C LYS A 823 3.39 -37.36 -34.14
N HIS A 824 2.56 -36.30 -34.12
CA HIS A 824 1.13 -36.47 -33.82
C HIS A 824 0.40 -37.25 -34.88
N ILE A 825 0.65 -37.00 -36.19
CA ILE A 825 0.06 -37.73 -37.31
C ILE A 825 0.50 -39.20 -37.29
N GLN A 826 1.79 -39.49 -37.04
CA GLN A 826 2.29 -40.86 -36.94
C GLN A 826 1.62 -41.68 -35.83
N ARG A 827 1.28 -41.05 -34.71
CA ARG A 827 0.64 -41.73 -33.57
C ARG A 827 -0.86 -41.87 -33.70
N ASN A 828 -1.55 -40.82 -34.24
CA ASN A 828 -3.00 -40.71 -34.18
C ASN A 828 -3.67 -40.71 -35.57
N GLY A 829 -2.89 -40.81 -36.63
CA GLY A 829 -3.40 -40.60 -37.99
C GLY A 829 -3.64 -39.12 -38.32
N THR A 830 -4.06 -38.88 -39.56
CA THR A 830 -4.44 -37.51 -39.99
C THR A 830 -5.87 -37.21 -39.52
N LEU A 831 -6.02 -36.26 -38.65
CA LEU A 831 -7.29 -35.83 -38.03
C LEU A 831 -7.76 -34.47 -38.52
N MET A 832 -7.08 -33.89 -39.51
CA MET A 832 -7.42 -32.66 -40.19
C MET A 832 -8.42 -32.93 -41.32
N SER A 833 -9.22 -31.95 -41.68
CA SER A 833 -10.08 -31.98 -42.85
C SER A 833 -9.28 -32.03 -44.17
N LEU A 834 -9.90 -32.51 -45.24
CA LEU A 834 -9.22 -32.52 -46.54
C LEU A 834 -8.81 -31.14 -47.02
N GLU A 835 -9.60 -30.11 -46.70
CA GLU A 835 -9.28 -28.73 -47.05
C GLU A 835 -8.03 -28.21 -46.29
N GLU A 836 -7.96 -28.51 -44.99
CA GLU A 836 -6.79 -28.15 -44.14
C GLU A 836 -5.54 -28.86 -44.62
N VAL A 837 -5.61 -30.15 -44.92
CA VAL A 837 -4.50 -30.92 -45.50
C VAL A 837 -4.03 -30.31 -46.83
N THR A 838 -4.96 -29.99 -47.74
CA THR A 838 -4.63 -29.42 -49.06
C THR A 838 -3.97 -28.05 -48.91
N LEU A 839 -4.45 -27.21 -47.97
CA LEU A 839 -3.88 -25.88 -47.69
C LEU A 839 -2.44 -26.02 -47.12
N LEU A 840 -2.26 -26.92 -46.18
CA LEU A 840 -0.97 -27.20 -45.55
C LEU A 840 0.05 -27.74 -46.59
N GLU A 841 -0.35 -28.72 -47.44
CA GLU A 841 0.51 -29.22 -48.52
C GLU A 841 0.93 -28.12 -49.47
N ARG A 842 -0.02 -27.29 -49.92
CA ARG A 842 0.27 -26.14 -50.82
C ARG A 842 1.27 -25.18 -50.17
N SER A 843 1.08 -24.86 -48.88
CA SER A 843 1.99 -23.97 -48.16
C SER A 843 3.41 -24.56 -48.02
N CYS A 844 3.50 -25.87 -47.74
CA CYS A 844 4.79 -26.55 -47.59
C CYS A 844 5.54 -26.76 -48.93
N MET A 845 4.83 -26.74 -50.03
CA MET A 845 5.42 -26.90 -51.40
C MET A 845 5.87 -25.53 -52.00
N GLN A 846 5.57 -24.40 -51.36
CA GLN A 846 6.13 -23.12 -51.76
C GLN A 846 7.62 -23.06 -51.41
N PRO A 847 8.48 -22.43 -52.26
CA PRO A 847 9.88 -22.31 -51.95
C PRO A 847 10.09 -21.54 -50.66
N ALA A 848 10.48 -22.22 -49.61
CA ALA A 848 10.99 -21.63 -48.39
C ALA A 848 12.45 -21.19 -48.65
N GLY A 849 12.76 -19.93 -48.34
CA GLY A 849 14.13 -19.42 -48.61
C GLY A 849 15.24 -20.08 -47.80
N GLU A 850 14.91 -20.99 -46.88
CA GLU A 850 15.88 -21.69 -46.00
C GLU A 850 15.87 -23.20 -46.23
N PRO A 851 17.07 -23.81 -46.50
CA PRO A 851 17.17 -25.22 -46.79
C PRO A 851 16.64 -26.15 -45.70
N GLU A 852 16.78 -25.78 -44.43
CA GLU A 852 16.30 -26.58 -43.32
C GLU A 852 14.77 -26.69 -43.31
N LEU A 853 14.06 -25.57 -43.58
CA LEU A 853 12.62 -25.59 -43.70
C LEU A 853 12.13 -26.47 -44.85
N VAL A 854 12.84 -26.43 -46.02
CA VAL A 854 12.52 -27.28 -47.15
C VAL A 854 12.56 -28.74 -46.75
N PHE A 855 13.60 -29.19 -46.00
CA PHE A 855 13.71 -30.54 -45.52
C PHE A 855 12.53 -30.95 -44.62
N PHE A 856 12.22 -30.14 -43.63
CA PHE A 856 11.14 -30.45 -42.68
C PHE A 856 9.77 -30.40 -43.35
N PHE A 857 9.51 -29.44 -44.24
CA PHE A 857 8.25 -29.33 -44.99
C PHE A 857 8.05 -30.53 -45.90
N SER A 858 9.09 -30.97 -46.62
CA SER A 858 9.03 -32.15 -47.44
C SER A 858 8.70 -33.40 -46.63
N SER A 859 9.31 -33.55 -45.45
CA SER A 859 9.04 -34.65 -44.52
C SER A 859 7.59 -34.64 -44.02
N LEU A 860 7.04 -33.43 -43.74
CA LEU A 860 5.65 -33.29 -43.33
C LEU A 860 4.68 -33.70 -44.46
N VAL A 861 4.93 -33.23 -45.66
CA VAL A 861 4.11 -33.63 -46.85
C VAL A 861 4.10 -35.14 -47.03
N GLY A 862 5.25 -35.80 -46.85
CA GLY A 862 5.33 -37.27 -46.87
C GLY A 862 4.51 -37.94 -45.74
N ALA A 863 4.52 -37.35 -44.52
CA ALA A 863 3.76 -37.84 -43.39
C ALA A 863 2.22 -37.72 -43.59
N LEU A 864 1.74 -36.73 -44.37
CA LEU A 864 0.34 -36.57 -44.73
C LEU A 864 -0.20 -37.66 -45.67
N LYS A 865 0.69 -38.52 -46.19
CA LYS A 865 0.33 -39.63 -47.06
C LYS A 865 -0.46 -39.19 -48.31
N PRO A 866 0.15 -38.39 -49.20
CA PRO A 866 -0.49 -37.94 -50.42
C PRO A 866 -1.05 -39.09 -51.24
N GLY A 867 -2.25 -38.89 -51.85
CA GLY A 867 -2.93 -39.93 -52.62
C GLY A 867 -2.10 -40.37 -53.83
N PRO A 868 -2.40 -41.55 -54.40
CA PRO A 868 -1.67 -42.08 -55.54
C PRO A 868 -1.59 -41.19 -56.79
N VAL A 869 -2.65 -40.40 -57.01
CA VAL A 869 -2.71 -39.47 -58.13
C VAL A 869 -1.72 -38.30 -57.95
N THR A 870 -1.67 -37.74 -56.72
CA THR A 870 -0.74 -36.65 -56.36
C THR A 870 0.69 -37.14 -56.42
N THR A 871 0.97 -38.37 -55.91
CA THR A 871 2.30 -39.00 -55.96
C THR A 871 2.71 -39.27 -57.39
N GLY A 872 1.81 -39.79 -58.24
CA GLY A 872 2.09 -40.04 -59.66
C GLY A 872 2.44 -38.73 -60.40
N LYS A 873 1.69 -37.68 -60.13
CA LYS A 873 1.96 -36.37 -60.74
C LYS A 873 3.33 -35.79 -60.32
N ARG A 874 3.70 -35.87 -59.05
CA ARG A 874 5.02 -35.47 -58.54
C ARG A 874 6.16 -36.23 -59.13
N LEU A 875 5.98 -37.58 -59.41
CA LEU A 875 6.96 -38.39 -60.08
C LEU A 875 7.13 -38.00 -61.52
N LEU A 876 6.04 -37.59 -62.19
CA LEU A 876 6.11 -37.15 -63.61
C LEU A 876 6.74 -35.77 -63.76
N ASP A 877 6.51 -34.88 -62.75
CA ASP A 877 7.01 -33.53 -62.76
C ASP A 877 8.50 -33.46 -62.34
N PHE A 878 9.05 -34.56 -61.77
CA PHE A 878 10.48 -34.63 -61.38
C PHE A 878 11.39 -34.87 -62.62
N PRO A 879 12.38 -34.01 -62.88
CA PRO A 879 13.26 -34.16 -64.02
C PRO A 879 14.01 -35.47 -63.93
N GLY A 880 13.81 -36.32 -65.01
CA GLY A 880 14.43 -37.65 -65.09
C GLY A 880 15.95 -37.53 -65.28
N PRO A 881 16.71 -38.55 -64.84
CA PRO A 881 18.17 -38.58 -64.99
C PRO A 881 18.62 -38.81 -66.44
N VAL A 882 17.73 -39.11 -67.40
CA VAL A 882 18.06 -39.40 -68.79
C VAL A 882 17.89 -38.13 -69.65
N PRO A 883 18.97 -37.53 -70.21
CA PRO A 883 18.88 -36.41 -71.12
C PRO A 883 18.02 -36.76 -72.35
N GLY A 884 16.94 -36.00 -72.60
CA GLY A 884 16.05 -36.17 -73.70
C GLY A 884 14.67 -36.76 -73.41
N PHE A 885 14.43 -37.26 -72.22
CA PHE A 885 13.11 -37.66 -71.75
C PHE A 885 12.40 -36.52 -71.01
N ALA A 886 12.00 -35.52 -71.72
CA ALA A 886 11.04 -34.56 -71.12
C ALA A 886 9.65 -35.13 -71.39
N PRO A 887 8.82 -35.37 -70.33
CA PRO A 887 7.40 -35.67 -70.56
C PRO A 887 6.78 -34.58 -71.41
N PRO A 888 5.83 -34.84 -72.28
CA PRO A 888 5.19 -33.81 -73.11
C PRO A 888 4.59 -32.78 -72.22
N MET A 889 5.13 -31.55 -72.30
CA MET A 889 4.55 -30.42 -71.56
C MET A 889 3.08 -30.32 -71.89
N PRO A 890 2.19 -30.21 -70.90
CA PRO A 890 0.81 -29.91 -71.15
C PRO A 890 0.76 -28.60 -71.99
N LYS A 891 0.10 -28.68 -73.16
CA LYS A 891 -0.09 -27.51 -74.01
C LYS A 891 -0.61 -26.36 -73.12
N PRO A 892 -0.01 -25.18 -73.17
CA PRO A 892 -0.52 -24.05 -72.41
C PRO A 892 -2.02 -23.90 -72.76
N LYS A 893 -2.87 -23.93 -71.78
CA LYS A 893 -4.28 -23.56 -71.97
C LYS A 893 -4.26 -22.18 -72.61
N ASP A 894 -4.84 -22.06 -73.80
CA ASP A 894 -4.97 -20.78 -74.48
C ASP A 894 -5.32 -19.68 -73.42
N GLU A 895 -4.46 -18.72 -73.32
CA GLU A 895 -4.73 -17.54 -72.54
C GLU A 895 -6.04 -16.94 -73.01
N VAL A 896 -7.07 -17.12 -72.27
CA VAL A 896 -8.33 -16.37 -72.47
C VAL A 896 -7.94 -14.90 -72.34
N LYS A 897 -7.74 -14.25 -73.54
CA LYS A 897 -7.53 -12.80 -73.57
C LYS A 897 -8.62 -12.15 -72.75
N PRO A 898 -8.27 -11.30 -71.80
CA PRO A 898 -9.26 -10.61 -71.01
C PRO A 898 -10.13 -9.72 -71.99
N LYS A 899 -11.44 -9.94 -71.97
CA LYS A 899 -12.41 -9.10 -72.66
C LYS A 899 -12.19 -7.65 -72.27
N PRO A 900 -12.12 -6.70 -73.24
CA PRO A 900 -11.98 -5.30 -72.89
C PRO A 900 -13.13 -4.85 -72.03
N PRO A 901 -12.94 -3.99 -71.02
CA PRO A 901 -14.01 -3.51 -70.19
C PRO A 901 -15.08 -2.78 -70.99
N ALA A 902 -16.34 -3.14 -70.76
CA ALA A 902 -17.51 -2.47 -71.33
C ALA A 902 -17.46 -0.98 -70.94
N LYS A 903 -17.64 -0.10 -71.97
CA LYS A 903 -17.81 1.36 -71.77
C LYS A 903 -19.02 1.59 -70.88
N VAL A 904 -18.77 2.20 -69.74
CA VAL A 904 -19.83 2.75 -68.89
C VAL A 904 -20.36 3.98 -69.57
N GLU A 905 -21.62 3.93 -70.09
CA GLU A 905 -22.37 5.10 -70.43
C GLU A 905 -22.69 5.92 -69.17
N GLU A 906 -22.17 7.12 -69.16
CA GLU A 906 -22.62 8.14 -68.22
C GLU A 906 -24.08 8.52 -68.55
N LYS A 907 -24.99 8.13 -67.70
CA LYS A 907 -26.33 8.73 -67.63
C LYS A 907 -26.27 9.96 -66.75
N ASN A 908 -26.22 11.13 -67.39
CA ASN A 908 -26.68 12.37 -66.80
C ASN A 908 -28.12 12.19 -66.32
N ASN A 909 -28.33 12.44 -65.03
CA ASN A 909 -29.64 12.79 -64.48
C ASN A 909 -29.51 14.09 -63.69
N ASP A 910 -29.81 15.17 -64.35
CA ASP A 910 -30.39 16.36 -63.79
C ASP A 910 -31.76 16.05 -63.24
N LYS A 911 -31.92 16.15 -61.94
CA LYS A 911 -32.96 16.89 -61.19
C LYS A 911 -32.74 16.78 -59.73
#